data_ee45bdf49328d1c38c3879b937dceea5
#
_entry.id   ee45bdf49328d1c38c3879b937dceea5
#
_cell.length_a   1.000
_cell.length_b   1.000
_cell.length_c   1.000
_cell.angle_alpha   90.00
_cell.angle_beta   90.00
_cell.angle_gamma   90.00
#
_symmetry.space_group_name_H-M   'P 1'
#
loop_
_entity.id
_entity.type
_entity.pdbx_description
1 polymer ?
#
loop_
_entity_poly.entity_id
_entity_poly.type
_entity_poly.pdbx_seq_one_letter_code
_entity_poly.pdbx_strand_id
1 'polypeptide(L)'
;MNAIATEADVLRIENQGPPADLPASTYEMIGRGAAIDPTAPALSFFLRADDHRKPSRWTYSELMRDITRTANMFSRLGIDRHSVVAYVLPNLPQTHFVIWGGEAAGIVCAINPLLEGPAIASLLKAAHAKVLVTLAPFPGTDIWSKIQPILSQVPSLQSLVLIDLAERVQGWRRMAARVMGRRECKRLHGRAGLRGAVPRHIAIHDFDAAMARESGDALLASRRFEADDISSYFCTGGTTGLPKIAIRRHGNEVANAWSVGQVVGAGMGPGKTVFCGLPLFHVNAVLATGLVPFSRGAHVVLGTPQGYRGDGVVKRFWEIVEQHRINFFSAVPTLYSALLDVPVDGWNIDSLEYGLCGAAPMPVEVFRTFQDRTGVRILEGYGLTEGACVSSVNPPGGERRLGSIGLRIPGQMMKAVILDDAGRYVRDCVENEVGVLTISGPNVFAGYLQEDQNKSLWLDLDNGRQWLNTGDLARRDAQGYFWLTGRRKELIIRGGHNIDPATIEEPLHRHPAVQIAAAIGRPDVHAGELPVAYVQLKAGATATETELDTFIRGLIGERAALPKRIHIVEAMPLTAVGKIFKPELKRRETLDALIAALNDAGIEGARVSMADDPSYGLALHVALSDRAQIAKTHTVMGRFPFAFSTSVEPEHQ
;
A
#
# COMPACT_ATOMS: atom_id res chain seq x y z
N MET A 1 29.20 4.36 -4.64
CA MET A 1 28.72 4.23 -6.04
C MET A 1 27.88 5.44 -6.37
N ASN A 2 27.96 5.95 -7.59
CA ASN A 2 27.08 7.02 -8.04
C ASN A 2 25.67 6.46 -8.26
N ALA A 3 24.66 7.29 -8.05
CA ALA A 3 23.27 6.94 -8.37
C ALA A 3 23.11 6.71 -9.89
N ILE A 4 22.16 5.88 -10.30
CA ILE A 4 21.85 5.61 -11.71
C ILE A 4 21.39 6.91 -12.38
N ALA A 5 21.87 7.14 -13.61
CA ALA A 5 21.50 8.27 -14.45
C ALA A 5 20.77 7.86 -15.74
N THR A 6 21.12 6.71 -16.32
CA THR A 6 20.63 6.25 -17.63
C THR A 6 20.36 4.74 -17.64
N GLU A 7 19.71 4.25 -18.69
CA GLU A 7 19.55 2.81 -18.91
C GLU A 7 20.90 2.10 -19.09
N ALA A 8 21.91 2.78 -19.65
CA ALA A 8 23.25 2.22 -19.77
C ALA A 8 23.89 1.90 -18.40
N ASP A 9 23.57 2.69 -17.36
CA ASP A 9 24.02 2.38 -16.00
C ASP A 9 23.33 1.13 -15.45
N VAL A 10 22.04 0.95 -15.75
CA VAL A 10 21.31 -0.28 -15.38
C VAL A 10 21.96 -1.50 -16.01
N LEU A 11 22.20 -1.45 -17.32
CA LEU A 11 22.87 -2.54 -18.06
C LEU A 11 24.29 -2.80 -17.55
N ARG A 12 25.05 -1.75 -17.22
CA ARG A 12 26.40 -1.89 -16.64
C ARG A 12 26.38 -2.63 -15.31
N ILE A 13 25.42 -2.32 -14.43
CA ILE A 13 25.26 -3.02 -13.15
C ILE A 13 24.86 -4.47 -13.37
N GLU A 14 23.96 -4.74 -14.31
CA GLU A 14 23.53 -6.10 -14.65
C GLU A 14 24.67 -6.95 -15.22
N ASN A 15 25.52 -6.37 -16.08
CA ASN A 15 26.69 -7.06 -16.62
C ASN A 15 27.73 -7.42 -15.54
N GLN A 16 27.78 -6.65 -14.43
CA GLN A 16 28.62 -6.99 -13.28
C GLN A 16 27.97 -8.09 -12.41
N GLY A 17 26.65 -8.23 -12.51
CA GLY A 17 25.86 -9.14 -11.68
C GLY A 17 25.73 -8.69 -10.21
N PRO A 18 24.86 -9.33 -9.44
CA PRO A 18 24.82 -9.17 -7.99
C PRO A 18 26.08 -9.75 -7.37
N PRO A 19 26.49 -9.27 -6.17
CA PRO A 19 27.60 -9.87 -5.43
C PRO A 19 27.38 -11.37 -5.23
N ALA A 20 28.42 -12.18 -5.41
CA ALA A 20 28.37 -13.63 -5.25
C ALA A 20 27.94 -14.05 -3.81
N ASP A 21 28.17 -13.15 -2.85
CA ASP A 21 27.83 -13.31 -1.44
C ASP A 21 26.55 -12.57 -1.04
N LEU A 22 25.62 -12.29 -1.99
CA LEU A 22 24.35 -11.65 -1.66
C LEU A 22 23.64 -12.45 -0.56
N PRO A 23 23.13 -11.79 0.52
CA PRO A 23 22.49 -12.51 1.63
C PRO A 23 21.35 -13.41 1.18
N ALA A 24 21.21 -14.58 1.81
CA ALA A 24 20.11 -15.49 1.54
C ALA A 24 18.81 -15.04 2.24
N SER A 25 18.89 -14.14 3.22
CA SER A 25 17.72 -13.68 3.98
C SER A 25 17.75 -12.18 4.28
N THR A 26 16.58 -11.64 4.59
CA THR A 26 16.40 -10.26 5.05
C THR A 26 17.10 -10.01 6.38
N TYR A 27 17.11 -11.01 7.27
CA TYR A 27 17.85 -10.96 8.55
C TYR A 27 19.35 -10.78 8.33
N GLU A 28 19.97 -11.60 7.48
CA GLU A 28 21.39 -11.47 7.13
C GLU A 28 21.69 -10.14 6.43
N MET A 29 20.75 -9.67 5.60
CA MET A 29 20.91 -8.41 4.88
C MET A 29 20.93 -7.20 5.83
N ILE A 30 20.06 -7.18 6.85
CA ILE A 30 20.08 -6.15 7.90
C ILE A 30 21.35 -6.29 8.75
N GLY A 31 21.77 -7.55 9.04
CA GLY A 31 23.00 -7.83 9.75
C GLY A 31 24.26 -7.26 9.07
N ARG A 32 24.32 -7.31 7.72
CA ARG A 32 25.41 -6.64 6.97
C ARG A 32 25.38 -5.12 7.10
N GLY A 33 24.18 -4.52 7.03
CA GLY A 33 24.04 -3.09 7.28
C GLY A 33 24.47 -2.69 8.70
N ALA A 34 24.11 -3.50 9.70
CA ALA A 34 24.51 -3.30 11.09
C ALA A 34 26.03 -3.44 11.31
N ALA A 35 26.69 -4.29 10.53
CA ALA A 35 28.13 -4.48 10.61
C ALA A 35 28.96 -3.29 10.10
N ILE A 36 28.35 -2.36 9.34
CA ILE A 36 29.02 -1.15 8.85
C ILE A 36 29.43 -0.25 10.02
N ASP A 37 28.49 0.05 10.91
CA ASP A 37 28.72 0.73 12.17
C ASP A 37 27.66 0.30 13.20
N PRO A 38 27.97 -0.66 14.08
CA PRO A 38 27.04 -1.17 15.09
C PRO A 38 26.54 -0.11 16.08
N THR A 39 27.27 1.00 16.22
CA THR A 39 26.95 2.08 17.18
C THR A 39 26.15 3.21 16.55
N ALA A 40 26.07 3.25 15.20
CA ALA A 40 25.30 4.27 14.50
C ALA A 40 23.80 4.17 14.80
N PRO A 41 23.07 5.31 14.75
CA PRO A 41 21.62 5.31 14.84
C PRO A 41 21.00 4.47 13.71
N ALA A 42 20.18 3.47 14.06
CA ALA A 42 19.45 2.63 13.11
C ALA A 42 17.97 3.03 13.02
N LEU A 43 17.31 3.18 14.16
CA LEU A 43 15.88 3.46 14.25
C LEU A 43 15.61 4.53 15.29
N SER A 44 14.77 5.50 14.94
CA SER A 44 14.17 6.45 15.86
C SER A 44 12.66 6.40 15.74
N PHE A 45 11.94 6.59 16.85
CA PHE A 45 10.48 6.58 16.90
C PHE A 45 9.95 7.63 17.85
N PHE A 46 8.88 8.31 17.47
CA PHE A 46 8.11 9.19 18.34
C PHE A 46 6.62 8.84 18.28
N LEU A 47 6.00 8.77 19.46
CA LEU A 47 4.60 8.34 19.60
C LEU A 47 3.61 9.41 19.09
N ARG A 48 3.96 10.69 19.25
CA ARG A 48 3.16 11.85 18.85
C ARG A 48 4.04 12.84 18.10
N ALA A 49 3.49 13.57 17.16
CA ALA A 49 4.24 14.57 16.41
C ALA A 49 4.90 15.62 17.33
N ASP A 50 4.25 16.01 18.42
CA ASP A 50 4.81 16.95 19.41
C ASP A 50 6.05 16.42 20.13
N ASP A 51 6.23 15.11 20.18
CA ASP A 51 7.35 14.46 20.87
C ASP A 51 8.52 14.15 19.92
N HIS A 52 8.47 14.56 18.64
CA HIS A 52 9.48 14.21 17.64
C HIS A 52 10.90 14.65 18.01
N ARG A 53 11.06 15.72 18.82
CA ARG A 53 12.39 16.19 19.30
C ARG A 53 13.03 15.27 20.34
N LYS A 54 12.25 14.36 20.95
CA LYS A 54 12.70 13.40 21.96
C LYS A 54 12.27 11.97 21.56
N PRO A 55 12.75 11.44 20.42
CA PRO A 55 12.39 10.10 20.00
C PRO A 55 13.03 9.03 20.90
N SER A 56 12.41 7.87 20.96
CA SER A 56 13.11 6.64 21.36
C SER A 56 14.09 6.27 20.24
N ARG A 57 15.28 5.78 20.58
CA ARG A 57 16.35 5.49 19.62
C ARG A 57 16.92 4.10 19.84
N TRP A 58 17.33 3.49 18.73
CA TRP A 58 18.07 2.24 18.68
C TRP A 58 19.31 2.43 17.82
N THR A 59 20.45 1.99 18.31
CA THR A 59 21.63 1.75 17.49
C THR A 59 21.44 0.49 16.63
N TYR A 60 22.32 0.26 15.67
CA TYR A 60 22.27 -0.96 14.87
C TYR A 60 22.46 -2.22 15.71
N SER A 61 23.35 -2.20 16.72
CA SER A 61 23.49 -3.30 17.68
C SER A 61 22.20 -3.58 18.44
N GLU A 62 21.51 -2.53 18.89
CA GLU A 62 20.25 -2.67 19.63
C GLU A 62 19.12 -3.15 18.73
N LEU A 63 19.04 -2.64 17.49
CA LEU A 63 18.06 -3.09 16.49
C LEU A 63 18.23 -4.60 16.20
N MET A 64 19.45 -5.05 15.89
CA MET A 64 19.72 -6.46 15.61
C MET A 64 19.45 -7.35 16.82
N ARG A 65 19.82 -6.90 18.02
CA ARG A 65 19.53 -7.61 19.26
C ARG A 65 18.03 -7.81 19.47
N ASP A 66 17.22 -6.77 19.26
CA ASP A 66 15.78 -6.85 19.48
C ASP A 66 15.07 -7.65 18.36
N ILE A 67 15.57 -7.60 17.12
CA ILE A 67 15.13 -8.50 16.02
C ILE A 67 15.45 -9.95 16.38
N THR A 68 16.67 -10.24 16.82
CA THR A 68 17.10 -11.59 17.21
C THR A 68 16.29 -12.13 18.39
N ARG A 69 16.05 -11.32 19.42
CA ARG A 69 15.19 -11.68 20.55
C ARG A 69 13.76 -11.99 20.12
N THR A 70 13.23 -11.19 19.19
CA THR A 70 11.89 -11.43 18.64
C THR A 70 11.81 -12.72 17.86
N ALA A 71 12.82 -13.02 17.04
CA ALA A 71 12.92 -14.31 16.34
C ALA A 71 12.97 -15.49 17.32
N ASN A 72 13.79 -15.38 18.36
CA ASN A 72 13.92 -16.39 19.41
C ASN A 72 12.62 -16.58 20.20
N MET A 73 11.92 -15.49 20.53
CA MET A 73 10.58 -15.53 21.12
C MET A 73 9.61 -16.33 20.24
N PHE A 74 9.56 -16.05 18.94
CA PHE A 74 8.69 -16.81 18.03
C PHE A 74 9.08 -18.27 17.93
N SER A 75 10.36 -18.59 17.89
CA SER A 75 10.84 -19.97 17.92
C SER A 75 10.40 -20.71 19.20
N ARG A 76 10.44 -20.04 20.37
CA ARG A 76 9.92 -20.58 21.63
C ARG A 76 8.40 -20.80 21.62
N LEU A 77 7.66 -19.97 20.88
CA LEU A 77 6.23 -20.14 20.64
C LEU A 77 5.93 -21.21 19.57
N GLY A 78 6.95 -21.97 19.14
CA GLY A 78 6.81 -23.06 18.21
C GLY A 78 6.71 -22.64 16.74
N ILE A 79 7.20 -21.45 16.39
CA ILE A 79 7.32 -21.02 14.99
C ILE A 79 8.59 -21.66 14.40
N ASP A 80 8.41 -22.23 13.24
CA ASP A 80 9.44 -22.78 12.37
C ASP A 80 9.33 -22.17 10.96
N ARG A 81 10.20 -22.57 10.04
CA ARG A 81 10.26 -22.03 8.68
C ARG A 81 8.96 -22.09 7.85
N HIS A 82 7.99 -22.92 8.27
CA HIS A 82 6.69 -23.09 7.60
C HIS A 82 5.53 -22.50 8.38
N SER A 83 5.77 -22.03 9.59
CA SER A 83 4.75 -21.52 10.49
C SER A 83 4.55 -20.01 10.28
N VAL A 84 3.30 -19.55 10.38
CA VAL A 84 2.94 -18.15 10.12
C VAL A 84 2.76 -17.36 11.42
N VAL A 85 3.47 -16.23 11.48
CA VAL A 85 3.26 -15.14 12.45
C VAL A 85 2.50 -14.03 11.75
N ALA A 86 1.24 -13.84 12.09
CA ALA A 86 0.48 -12.68 11.58
C ALA A 86 0.62 -11.49 12.51
N TYR A 87 0.62 -10.28 11.94
CA TYR A 87 0.52 -9.07 12.72
C TYR A 87 -0.61 -8.16 12.22
N VAL A 88 -1.30 -7.53 13.19
CA VAL A 88 -2.29 -6.47 12.99
C VAL A 88 -1.85 -5.30 13.85
N LEU A 89 -0.92 -4.51 13.33
CA LEU A 89 -0.20 -3.47 14.08
C LEU A 89 -0.13 -2.14 13.29
N PRO A 90 -0.14 -1.00 13.99
CA PRO A 90 0.25 0.28 13.42
C PRO A 90 1.79 0.39 13.31
N ASN A 91 2.29 1.55 12.89
CA ASN A 91 3.72 1.82 12.86
C ASN A 91 4.31 1.93 14.27
N LEU A 92 5.05 0.92 14.67
CA LEU A 92 5.76 0.86 15.95
C LEU A 92 7.17 0.28 15.73
N PRO A 93 8.13 0.54 16.61
CA PRO A 93 9.42 -0.17 16.58
C PRO A 93 9.24 -1.69 16.63
N GLN A 94 8.30 -2.16 17.46
CA GLN A 94 7.95 -3.56 17.54
C GLN A 94 7.42 -4.14 16.22
N THR A 95 6.78 -3.32 15.39
CA THR A 95 6.33 -3.79 14.07
C THR A 95 7.53 -4.15 13.20
N HIS A 96 8.62 -3.38 13.23
CA HIS A 96 9.87 -3.76 12.59
C HIS A 96 10.47 -5.03 13.20
N PHE A 97 10.47 -5.16 14.54
CA PHE A 97 10.99 -6.36 15.20
C PHE A 97 10.17 -7.60 14.84
N VAL A 98 8.83 -7.48 14.74
CA VAL A 98 7.93 -8.55 14.32
C VAL A 98 8.18 -8.94 12.86
N ILE A 99 8.34 -7.97 11.96
CA ILE A 99 8.62 -8.25 10.54
C ILE A 99 9.93 -9.03 10.43
N TRP A 100 11.04 -8.44 10.84
CA TRP A 100 12.37 -9.01 10.60
C TRP A 100 12.68 -10.21 11.49
N GLY A 101 12.21 -10.20 12.73
CA GLY A 101 12.33 -11.35 13.65
C GLY A 101 11.38 -12.49 13.26
N GLY A 102 10.20 -12.16 12.76
CA GLY A 102 9.23 -13.14 12.27
C GLY A 102 9.73 -13.84 10.99
N GLU A 103 10.31 -13.10 10.04
CA GLU A 103 10.94 -13.67 8.83
C GLU A 103 12.17 -14.52 9.17
N ALA A 104 12.93 -14.15 10.21
CA ALA A 104 14.03 -14.95 10.69
C ALA A 104 13.58 -16.27 11.36
N ALA A 105 12.39 -16.31 11.96
CA ALA A 105 11.84 -17.51 12.62
C ALA A 105 10.97 -18.35 11.68
N GLY A 106 10.14 -17.71 10.85
CA GLY A 106 9.12 -18.38 10.03
C GLY A 106 8.64 -17.48 8.88
N ILE A 107 7.33 -17.40 8.70
CA ILE A 107 6.66 -16.61 7.66
C ILE A 107 5.87 -15.48 8.34
N VAL A 108 6.08 -14.25 7.92
CA VAL A 108 5.33 -13.09 8.44
C VAL A 108 4.10 -12.81 7.57
N CYS A 109 2.93 -12.65 8.17
CA CYS A 109 1.72 -12.23 7.46
C CYS A 109 1.32 -10.81 7.88
N ALA A 110 1.45 -9.86 6.95
CA ALA A 110 1.13 -8.46 7.15
C ALA A 110 -0.36 -8.20 6.91
N ILE A 111 -1.12 -7.86 7.96
CA ILE A 111 -2.55 -7.57 7.85
C ILE A 111 -2.81 -6.10 8.20
N ASN A 112 -3.54 -5.42 7.34
CA ASN A 112 -3.92 -4.02 7.52
C ASN A 112 -4.86 -3.86 8.75
N PRO A 113 -4.47 -3.11 9.79
CA PRO A 113 -5.27 -2.91 11.00
C PRO A 113 -6.54 -2.06 10.78
N LEU A 114 -6.69 -1.46 9.61
CA LEU A 114 -7.88 -0.68 9.26
C LEU A 114 -8.99 -1.54 8.64
N LEU A 115 -8.72 -2.82 8.35
CA LEU A 115 -9.75 -3.77 7.94
C LEU A 115 -10.71 -4.06 9.09
N GLU A 116 -11.92 -4.45 8.74
CA GLU A 116 -12.91 -4.91 9.70
C GLU A 116 -12.65 -6.36 10.16
N GLY A 117 -13.15 -6.71 11.34
CA GLY A 117 -12.93 -8.01 11.97
C GLY A 117 -13.14 -9.22 11.04
N PRO A 118 -14.26 -9.35 10.33
CA PRO A 118 -14.49 -10.48 9.41
C PRO A 118 -13.44 -10.65 8.33
N ALA A 119 -12.94 -9.54 7.75
CA ALA A 119 -11.88 -9.58 6.74
C ALA A 119 -10.54 -10.02 7.37
N ILE A 120 -10.21 -9.52 8.56
CA ILE A 120 -9.03 -9.94 9.31
C ILE A 120 -9.11 -11.44 9.63
N ALA A 121 -10.27 -11.94 10.08
CA ALA A 121 -10.49 -13.36 10.37
C ALA A 121 -10.27 -14.24 9.13
N SER A 122 -10.77 -13.81 7.97
CA SER A 122 -10.60 -14.52 6.70
C SER A 122 -9.13 -14.63 6.29
N LEU A 123 -8.36 -13.54 6.44
CA LEU A 123 -6.92 -13.52 6.15
C LEU A 123 -6.12 -14.41 7.11
N LEU A 124 -6.41 -14.34 8.42
CA LEU A 124 -5.78 -15.19 9.43
C LEU A 124 -6.03 -16.68 9.17
N LYS A 125 -7.26 -17.04 8.78
CA LYS A 125 -7.62 -18.42 8.39
C LYS A 125 -6.88 -18.86 7.14
N ALA A 126 -6.92 -18.04 6.08
CA ALA A 126 -6.27 -18.35 4.81
C ALA A 126 -4.76 -18.54 4.97
N ALA A 127 -4.12 -17.70 5.79
CA ALA A 127 -2.69 -17.80 6.09
C ALA A 127 -2.36 -18.91 7.10
N HIS A 128 -3.33 -19.60 7.68
CA HIS A 128 -3.11 -20.56 8.78
C HIS A 128 -2.26 -19.99 9.92
N ALA A 129 -2.54 -18.73 10.32
CA ALA A 129 -1.76 -18.04 11.34
C ALA A 129 -1.73 -18.82 12.67
N LYS A 130 -0.51 -19.10 13.17
CA LYS A 130 -0.26 -19.81 14.43
C LYS A 130 -0.06 -18.85 15.60
N VAL A 131 0.59 -17.72 15.32
CA VAL A 131 0.80 -16.61 16.26
C VAL A 131 0.18 -15.34 15.67
N LEU A 132 -0.56 -14.60 16.49
CA LEU A 132 -1.03 -13.25 16.16
C LEU A 132 -0.38 -12.23 17.09
N VAL A 133 0.26 -11.22 16.51
CA VAL A 133 0.78 -10.06 17.23
C VAL A 133 -0.15 -8.86 16.98
N THR A 134 -0.66 -8.25 18.06
CA THR A 134 -1.57 -7.12 17.97
C THR A 134 -1.45 -6.21 19.19
N LEU A 135 -2.22 -5.11 19.21
CA LEU A 135 -2.24 -4.20 20.37
C LEU A 135 -3.08 -4.78 21.52
N ALA A 136 -2.60 -4.56 22.75
CA ALA A 136 -3.44 -4.67 23.94
C ALA A 136 -4.55 -3.59 23.93
N PRO A 137 -5.65 -3.78 24.67
CA PRO A 137 -6.69 -2.75 24.82
C PRO A 137 -6.10 -1.42 25.29
N PHE A 138 -6.29 -0.38 24.50
CA PHE A 138 -5.83 0.97 24.83
C PHE A 138 -6.81 2.03 24.31
N PRO A 139 -7.10 3.10 25.08
CA PRO A 139 -7.99 4.16 24.63
C PRO A 139 -7.48 4.83 23.34
N GLY A 140 -8.40 5.17 22.43
CA GLY A 140 -8.08 5.83 21.17
C GLY A 140 -7.62 4.89 20.05
N THR A 141 -7.71 3.56 20.24
CA THR A 141 -7.51 2.56 19.18
C THR A 141 -8.63 1.53 19.18
N ASP A 142 -9.08 1.13 18.00
CA ASP A 142 -10.15 0.15 17.76
C ASP A 142 -9.64 -1.25 17.40
N ILE A 143 -8.31 -1.42 17.31
CA ILE A 143 -7.68 -2.68 16.85
C ILE A 143 -8.14 -3.85 17.73
N TRP A 144 -8.06 -3.71 19.05
CA TRP A 144 -8.47 -4.78 19.95
C TRP A 144 -9.95 -5.13 19.80
N SER A 145 -10.84 -4.15 19.67
CA SER A 145 -12.29 -4.39 19.52
C SER A 145 -12.65 -5.11 18.21
N LYS A 146 -11.82 -5.00 17.17
CA LYS A 146 -11.94 -5.77 15.93
C LYS A 146 -11.38 -7.18 16.06
N ILE A 147 -10.28 -7.35 16.81
CA ILE A 147 -9.57 -8.64 16.94
C ILE A 147 -10.27 -9.57 17.92
N GLN A 148 -10.67 -9.09 19.09
CA GLN A 148 -11.20 -9.94 20.15
C GLN A 148 -12.39 -10.81 19.71
N PRO A 149 -13.41 -10.30 19.00
CA PRO A 149 -14.59 -11.09 18.61
C PRO A 149 -14.27 -12.21 17.59
N ILE A 150 -13.17 -12.10 16.86
CA ILE A 150 -12.82 -13.04 15.79
C ILE A 150 -11.87 -14.15 16.25
N LEU A 151 -11.28 -14.08 17.45
CA LEU A 151 -10.27 -15.04 17.92
C LEU A 151 -10.80 -16.49 17.93
N SER A 152 -12.06 -16.70 18.28
CA SER A 152 -12.71 -18.02 18.26
C SER A 152 -12.93 -18.58 16.86
N GLN A 153 -12.88 -17.74 15.85
CA GLN A 153 -13.09 -18.13 14.46
C GLN A 153 -11.81 -18.61 13.76
N VAL A 154 -10.63 -18.48 14.39
CA VAL A 154 -9.31 -18.83 13.81
C VAL A 154 -8.74 -20.05 14.54
N PRO A 155 -9.07 -21.28 14.12
CA PRO A 155 -8.70 -22.49 14.85
C PRO A 155 -7.19 -22.78 14.84
N SER A 156 -6.44 -22.25 13.89
CA SER A 156 -4.98 -22.40 13.79
C SER A 156 -4.22 -21.59 14.85
N LEU A 157 -4.87 -20.60 15.46
CA LEU A 157 -4.21 -19.65 16.37
C LEU A 157 -3.92 -20.31 17.73
N GLN A 158 -2.66 -20.36 18.11
CA GLN A 158 -2.18 -20.95 19.37
C GLN A 158 -1.69 -19.90 20.36
N SER A 159 -1.15 -18.79 19.87
CA SER A 159 -0.60 -17.72 20.71
C SER A 159 -1.04 -16.33 20.24
N LEU A 160 -1.39 -15.51 21.21
CA LEU A 160 -1.70 -14.09 21.05
C LEU A 160 -0.63 -13.29 21.79
N VAL A 161 0.14 -12.50 21.05
CA VAL A 161 1.22 -11.65 21.59
C VAL A 161 0.73 -10.20 21.57
N LEU A 162 0.67 -9.56 22.72
CA LEU A 162 0.09 -8.24 22.89
C LEU A 162 1.16 -7.18 23.13
N ILE A 163 1.10 -6.08 22.37
CA ILE A 163 1.94 -4.90 22.56
C ILE A 163 1.14 -3.85 23.34
N ASP A 164 1.66 -3.42 24.49
CA ASP A 164 1.08 -2.35 25.30
C ASP A 164 1.64 -0.99 24.87
N LEU A 165 0.79 -0.12 24.31
CA LEU A 165 1.15 1.23 23.89
C LEU A 165 1.63 2.11 25.08
N ALA A 166 1.22 1.80 26.31
CA ALA A 166 1.69 2.53 27.49
C ALA A 166 3.21 2.44 27.68
N GLU A 167 3.84 1.34 27.24
CA GLU A 167 5.29 1.17 27.30
C GLU A 167 6.06 2.09 26.33
N ARG A 168 5.37 2.65 25.33
CA ARG A 168 5.95 3.61 24.37
C ARG A 168 5.82 5.06 24.82
N VAL A 169 5.06 5.31 25.90
CA VAL A 169 4.94 6.64 26.51
C VAL A 169 6.18 6.91 27.40
N GLN A 170 6.79 8.07 27.22
CA GLN A 170 8.00 8.45 27.95
C GLN A 170 7.69 9.18 29.26
N GLY A 171 8.65 9.09 30.21
CA GLY A 171 8.62 9.82 31.46
C GLY A 171 7.47 9.45 32.39
N TRP A 172 7.05 10.39 33.23
CA TRP A 172 6.01 10.19 34.27
C TRP A 172 4.63 9.86 33.65
N ARG A 173 4.37 10.29 32.43
CA ARG A 173 3.13 9.99 31.69
C ARG A 173 2.92 8.50 31.44
N ARG A 174 3.98 7.68 31.45
CA ARG A 174 3.89 6.22 31.31
C ARG A 174 2.99 5.58 32.38
N MET A 175 3.12 6.03 33.64
CA MET A 175 2.27 5.51 34.71
C MET A 175 0.80 5.82 34.47
N ALA A 176 0.48 7.04 34.03
CA ALA A 176 -0.90 7.40 33.68
C ALA A 176 -1.41 6.55 32.49
N ALA A 177 -0.60 6.35 31.46
CA ALA A 177 -0.93 5.52 30.31
C ALA A 177 -1.20 4.05 30.71
N ARG A 178 -0.39 3.46 31.57
CA ARG A 178 -0.64 2.11 32.14
C ARG A 178 -1.97 2.02 32.91
N VAL A 179 -2.28 3.04 33.69
CA VAL A 179 -3.58 3.11 34.41
C VAL A 179 -4.73 3.21 33.41
N MET A 180 -4.59 4.01 32.36
CA MET A 180 -5.59 4.13 31.29
C MET A 180 -5.81 2.80 30.56
N GLY A 181 -4.75 2.11 30.15
CA GLY A 181 -4.84 0.78 29.52
C GLY A 181 -5.53 -0.25 30.40
N ARG A 182 -5.18 -0.29 31.72
CA ARG A 182 -5.85 -1.17 32.69
C ARG A 182 -7.35 -0.84 32.86
N ARG A 183 -7.70 0.45 32.89
CA ARG A 183 -9.10 0.90 32.95
C ARG A 183 -9.87 0.49 31.69
N GLU A 184 -9.25 0.65 30.54
CA GLU A 184 -9.85 0.25 29.26
C GLU A 184 -10.08 -1.27 29.19
N CYS A 185 -9.09 -2.06 29.60
CA CYS A 185 -9.23 -3.51 29.70
C CYS A 185 -10.37 -3.90 30.66
N LYS A 186 -10.49 -3.23 31.81
CA LYS A 186 -11.58 -3.45 32.76
C LYS A 186 -12.93 -3.00 32.20
N ARG A 187 -12.96 -1.91 31.45
CA ARG A 187 -14.19 -1.40 30.79
C ARG A 187 -14.72 -2.40 29.77
N LEU A 188 -13.83 -2.98 28.95
CA LEU A 188 -14.19 -3.90 27.88
C LEU A 188 -14.54 -5.31 28.39
N HIS A 189 -13.86 -5.80 29.43
CA HIS A 189 -13.90 -7.21 29.84
C HIS A 189 -14.31 -7.44 31.30
N GLY A 190 -14.65 -6.37 32.05
CA GLY A 190 -15.09 -6.46 33.42
C GLY A 190 -14.04 -7.13 34.34
N ARG A 191 -14.54 -7.97 35.30
CA ARG A 191 -13.67 -8.70 36.23
C ARG A 191 -12.91 -9.87 35.58
N ALA A 192 -13.40 -10.40 34.45
CA ALA A 192 -12.76 -11.50 33.73
C ALA A 192 -11.43 -11.12 33.10
N GLY A 193 -11.23 -9.82 32.82
CA GLY A 193 -10.02 -9.30 32.19
C GLY A 193 -9.75 -9.92 30.81
N LEU A 194 -8.54 -9.74 30.30
CA LEU A 194 -8.11 -10.28 29.00
C LEU A 194 -8.26 -11.80 28.90
N ARG A 195 -7.95 -12.53 29.99
CA ARG A 195 -8.00 -14.00 29.96
C ARG A 195 -9.41 -14.54 29.77
N GLY A 196 -10.42 -13.86 30.30
CA GLY A 196 -11.83 -14.23 30.08
C GLY A 196 -12.36 -13.89 28.69
N ALA A 197 -11.67 -12.99 27.98
CA ALA A 197 -12.04 -12.52 26.64
C ALA A 197 -11.39 -13.29 25.48
N VAL A 198 -10.41 -14.14 25.79
CA VAL A 198 -9.64 -14.92 24.79
C VAL A 198 -9.97 -16.41 24.96
N PRO A 199 -10.19 -17.17 23.87
CA PRO A 199 -10.42 -18.61 23.91
C PRO A 199 -9.33 -19.35 24.72
N ARG A 200 -9.72 -20.36 25.49
CA ARG A 200 -8.83 -21.04 26.46
C ARG A 200 -7.61 -21.70 25.82
N HIS A 201 -7.71 -22.15 24.57
CA HIS A 201 -6.63 -22.80 23.83
C HIS A 201 -5.57 -21.80 23.32
N ILE A 202 -5.85 -20.50 23.33
CA ILE A 202 -4.92 -19.48 22.89
C ILE A 202 -4.12 -18.97 24.11
N ALA A 203 -2.80 -19.12 24.07
CA ALA A 203 -1.90 -18.57 25.07
C ALA A 203 -1.75 -17.06 24.86
N ILE A 204 -1.73 -16.28 25.96
CA ILE A 204 -1.55 -14.82 25.90
C ILE A 204 -0.15 -14.47 26.41
N HIS A 205 0.57 -13.68 25.64
CA HIS A 205 1.91 -13.21 25.97
C HIS A 205 1.97 -11.67 25.89
N ASP A 206 2.72 -11.06 26.78
CA ASP A 206 3.15 -9.68 26.66
C ASP A 206 4.42 -9.64 25.80
N PHE A 207 4.42 -8.80 24.76
CA PHE A 207 5.49 -8.75 23.77
C PHE A 207 6.84 -8.39 24.39
N ASP A 208 6.89 -7.24 25.12
CA ASP A 208 8.14 -6.72 25.64
C ASP A 208 8.70 -7.66 26.74
N ALA A 209 7.84 -8.24 27.58
CA ALA A 209 8.26 -9.20 28.60
C ALA A 209 8.71 -10.54 28.03
N ALA A 210 8.06 -11.04 26.99
CA ALA A 210 8.44 -12.30 26.32
C ALA A 210 9.77 -12.13 25.57
N MET A 211 9.90 -11.05 24.80
CA MET A 211 11.13 -10.72 24.07
C MET A 211 12.33 -10.52 25.02
N ALA A 212 12.14 -9.85 26.16
CA ALA A 212 13.22 -9.59 27.12
C ALA A 212 13.82 -10.85 27.77
N ARG A 213 13.12 -11.98 27.72
CA ARG A 213 13.59 -13.27 28.25
C ARG A 213 14.55 -14.00 27.31
N GLU A 214 14.60 -13.57 26.05
CA GLU A 214 15.39 -14.26 25.02
C GLU A 214 16.78 -13.62 24.86
N SER A 215 17.78 -14.46 24.49
CA SER A 215 19.08 -13.95 24.07
C SER A 215 18.94 -13.18 22.74
N GLY A 216 19.69 -12.09 22.64
CA GLY A 216 19.81 -11.32 21.42
C GLY A 216 21.13 -11.52 20.67
N ASP A 217 21.96 -12.48 21.09
CA ASP A 217 23.31 -12.67 20.55
C ASP A 217 23.30 -13.54 19.28
N ALA A 218 22.44 -14.57 19.27
CA ALA A 218 22.31 -15.49 18.15
C ALA A 218 20.88 -16.05 18.06
N LEU A 219 20.49 -16.50 16.89
CA LEU A 219 19.24 -17.23 16.68
C LEU A 219 19.29 -18.59 17.41
N LEU A 220 18.21 -18.95 18.13
CA LEU A 220 18.08 -20.24 18.82
C LEU A 220 18.02 -21.40 17.83
N ALA A 221 17.27 -21.24 16.75
CA ALA A 221 17.28 -22.19 15.67
C ALA A 221 18.54 -21.98 14.84
N SER A 222 19.37 -23.03 14.71
CA SER A 222 20.50 -23.04 13.76
C SER A 222 19.97 -23.11 12.33
N ARG A 223 19.10 -22.14 11.96
CA ARG A 223 18.48 -22.08 10.65
C ARG A 223 19.51 -21.66 9.62
N ARG A 224 19.71 -22.49 8.61
CA ARG A 224 20.35 -22.08 7.36
C ARG A 224 19.26 -21.48 6.50
N PHE A 225 19.41 -20.22 6.15
CA PHE A 225 18.51 -19.53 5.24
C PHE A 225 18.80 -19.92 3.80
N GLU A 226 17.74 -20.06 3.02
CA GLU A 226 17.79 -20.21 1.58
C GLU A 226 16.98 -19.08 0.93
N ALA A 227 17.46 -18.57 -0.22
CA ALA A 227 16.78 -17.48 -0.92
C ALA A 227 15.33 -17.84 -1.33
N ASP A 228 15.07 -19.14 -1.53
CA ASP A 228 13.76 -19.68 -1.88
C ASP A 228 12.83 -19.94 -0.68
N ASP A 229 13.33 -19.81 0.56
CA ASP A 229 12.47 -19.86 1.74
C ASP A 229 11.42 -18.75 1.68
N ILE A 230 10.16 -19.07 2.00
CA ILE A 230 9.10 -18.07 2.09
C ILE A 230 9.39 -17.18 3.31
N SER A 231 9.51 -15.88 3.07
CA SER A 231 9.72 -14.85 4.10
C SER A 231 8.41 -14.29 4.61
N SER A 232 7.51 -13.94 3.67
CA SER A 232 6.33 -13.17 4.03
C SER A 232 5.13 -13.41 3.13
N TYR A 233 3.97 -13.16 3.70
CA TYR A 233 2.66 -13.03 3.08
C TYR A 233 2.23 -11.57 3.17
N PHE A 234 2.07 -10.91 2.04
CA PHE A 234 1.56 -9.54 1.99
C PHE A 234 0.20 -9.48 1.32
N CYS A 235 -0.74 -8.83 2.00
CA CYS A 235 -2.08 -8.65 1.48
C CYS A 235 -2.10 -7.52 0.45
N THR A 236 -2.52 -7.82 -0.79
CA THR A 236 -2.67 -6.81 -1.84
C THR A 236 -4.05 -6.19 -1.79
N GLY A 237 -4.14 -4.88 -2.06
CA GLY A 237 -5.43 -4.22 -2.21
C GLY A 237 -6.11 -4.67 -3.51
N GLY A 238 -7.01 -5.63 -3.44
CA GLY A 238 -7.91 -5.95 -4.55
C GLY A 238 -8.93 -4.84 -4.74
N THR A 239 -9.25 -4.51 -5.99
CA THR A 239 -10.34 -3.57 -6.32
C THR A 239 -11.72 -4.22 -6.16
N THR A 240 -11.78 -5.55 -5.94
CA THR A 240 -13.01 -6.34 -5.79
C THR A 240 -12.77 -7.47 -4.80
N GLY A 241 -13.42 -7.45 -3.62
CA GLY A 241 -13.40 -8.54 -2.67
C GLY A 241 -12.29 -8.49 -1.59
N LEU A 242 -12.06 -9.64 -0.93
CA LEU A 242 -11.00 -9.78 0.08
C LEU A 242 -9.62 -9.59 -0.54
N PRO A 243 -8.67 -8.98 0.20
CA PRO A 243 -7.29 -8.84 -0.26
C PRO A 243 -6.67 -10.20 -0.63
N LYS A 244 -5.94 -10.25 -1.75
CA LYS A 244 -5.17 -11.43 -2.12
C LYS A 244 -3.91 -11.50 -1.28
N ILE A 245 -3.46 -12.72 -0.96
CA ILE A 245 -2.23 -12.95 -0.19
C ILE A 245 -1.10 -13.31 -1.16
N ALA A 246 -0.16 -12.39 -1.35
CA ALA A 246 1.04 -12.59 -2.16
C ALA A 246 2.11 -13.37 -1.36
N ILE A 247 2.65 -14.44 -1.93
CA ILE A 247 3.72 -15.26 -1.36
C ILE A 247 5.06 -14.66 -1.79
N ARG A 248 5.86 -14.23 -0.82
CA ARG A 248 7.19 -13.66 -1.07
C ARG A 248 8.26 -14.53 -0.45
N ARG A 249 9.40 -14.62 -1.13
CA ARG A 249 10.59 -15.33 -0.68
C ARG A 249 11.63 -14.34 -0.18
N HIS A 250 12.53 -14.77 0.68
CA HIS A 250 13.67 -13.96 1.11
C HIS A 250 14.44 -13.40 -0.09
N GLY A 251 14.70 -14.23 -1.10
CA GLY A 251 15.38 -13.82 -2.32
C GLY A 251 14.69 -12.71 -3.09
N ASN A 252 13.34 -12.67 -3.09
CA ASN A 252 12.60 -11.59 -3.74
C ASN A 252 12.87 -10.24 -3.07
N GLU A 253 12.84 -10.20 -1.74
CA GLU A 253 13.03 -9.00 -0.95
C GLU A 253 14.47 -8.52 -0.97
N VAL A 254 15.41 -9.44 -0.82
CA VAL A 254 16.85 -9.17 -0.89
C VAL A 254 17.25 -8.64 -2.27
N ALA A 255 16.76 -9.28 -3.35
CA ALA A 255 17.03 -8.80 -4.71
C ALA A 255 16.47 -7.41 -4.95
N ASN A 256 15.24 -7.14 -4.51
CA ASN A 256 14.63 -5.82 -4.65
C ASN A 256 15.39 -4.76 -3.86
N ALA A 257 15.75 -5.04 -2.60
CA ALA A 257 16.49 -4.12 -1.75
C ALA A 257 17.91 -3.85 -2.31
N TRP A 258 18.59 -4.87 -2.83
CA TRP A 258 19.87 -4.70 -3.52
C TRP A 258 19.72 -3.78 -4.74
N SER A 259 18.74 -4.07 -5.61
CA SER A 259 18.49 -3.31 -6.85
C SER A 259 18.18 -1.85 -6.56
N VAL A 260 17.29 -1.57 -5.60
CA VAL A 260 16.98 -0.19 -5.18
C VAL A 260 18.21 0.49 -4.58
N GLY A 261 19.01 -0.24 -3.81
CA GLY A 261 20.31 0.24 -3.31
C GLY A 261 21.26 0.66 -4.41
N GLN A 262 21.29 -0.03 -5.57
CA GLN A 262 22.08 0.38 -6.74
C GLN A 262 21.52 1.65 -7.38
N VAL A 263 20.18 1.79 -7.44
CA VAL A 263 19.54 2.99 -8.02
C VAL A 263 19.90 4.25 -7.24
N VAL A 264 19.77 4.22 -5.92
CA VAL A 264 19.98 5.40 -5.07
C VAL A 264 21.46 5.67 -4.74
N GLY A 265 22.34 4.71 -5.01
CA GLY A 265 23.77 4.86 -4.76
C GLY A 265 24.08 5.27 -3.30
N ALA A 266 24.89 6.32 -3.13
CA ALA A 266 25.24 6.85 -1.81
C ALA A 266 24.12 7.65 -1.14
N GLY A 267 23.02 7.95 -1.84
CA GLY A 267 21.89 8.73 -1.31
C GLY A 267 21.13 8.05 -0.16
N MET A 268 21.38 6.74 0.05
CA MET A 268 20.76 5.97 1.14
C MET A 268 21.81 5.03 1.73
N GLY A 269 22.64 5.53 2.64
CA GLY A 269 23.75 4.82 3.27
C GLY A 269 24.16 5.46 4.61
N PRO A 270 25.38 5.19 5.12
CA PRO A 270 25.85 5.74 6.38
C PRO A 270 25.75 7.28 6.43
N GLY A 271 25.27 7.82 7.53
CA GLY A 271 25.05 9.25 7.71
C GLY A 271 23.82 9.83 7.04
N LYS A 272 23.04 9.01 6.31
CA LYS A 272 21.76 9.41 5.72
C LYS A 272 20.58 9.02 6.61
N THR A 273 19.54 9.83 6.59
CA THR A 273 18.31 9.60 7.36
C THR A 273 17.10 9.49 6.43
N VAL A 274 16.32 8.46 6.65
CA VAL A 274 15.10 8.16 5.88
C VAL A 274 13.88 8.31 6.77
N PHE A 275 12.87 9.05 6.33
CA PHE A 275 11.59 9.12 7.05
C PHE A 275 10.63 8.02 6.58
N CYS A 276 10.24 7.15 7.51
CA CYS A 276 9.26 6.08 7.30
C CYS A 276 7.91 6.52 7.86
N GLY A 277 7.08 7.13 7.02
CA GLY A 277 5.75 7.62 7.39
C GLY A 277 4.58 6.83 6.77
N LEU A 278 4.84 5.94 5.80
CA LEU A 278 3.83 5.04 5.24
C LEU A 278 3.60 3.83 6.16
N PRO A 279 2.45 3.12 6.03
CA PRO A 279 2.11 2.00 6.91
C PRO A 279 3.02 0.79 6.71
N LEU A 280 3.51 0.19 7.80
CA LEU A 280 4.36 -1.01 7.81
C LEU A 280 3.62 -2.33 7.43
N PHE A 281 2.35 -2.29 7.12
CA PHE A 281 1.65 -3.39 6.47
C PHE A 281 1.65 -3.29 4.93
N HIS A 282 2.39 -2.32 4.39
CA HIS A 282 2.54 -2.10 2.95
C HIS A 282 4.00 -2.17 2.54
N VAL A 283 4.28 -2.80 1.39
CA VAL A 283 5.64 -3.09 0.91
C VAL A 283 6.53 -1.85 0.75
N ASN A 284 5.97 -0.68 0.42
CA ASN A 284 6.75 0.55 0.31
C ASN A 284 7.43 0.90 1.65
N ALA A 285 6.68 0.91 2.75
CA ALA A 285 7.26 1.20 4.07
C ALA A 285 8.26 0.13 4.51
N VAL A 286 7.91 -1.14 4.30
CA VAL A 286 8.75 -2.27 4.74
C VAL A 286 10.05 -2.34 3.96
N LEU A 287 10.01 -2.21 2.62
CA LEU A 287 11.23 -2.32 1.81
C LEU A 287 11.89 -0.97 1.55
N ALA A 288 11.21 -0.02 0.87
CA ALA A 288 11.88 1.20 0.40
C ALA A 288 12.34 2.11 1.54
N THR A 289 11.58 2.18 2.66
CA THR A 289 11.94 2.98 3.85
C THR A 289 12.28 2.14 5.10
N GLY A 290 12.43 0.83 4.94
CA GLY A 290 12.79 -0.14 5.97
C GLY A 290 14.02 -0.97 5.58
N LEU A 291 13.85 -2.05 4.79
CA LEU A 291 14.94 -2.98 4.46
C LEU A 291 16.10 -2.30 3.71
N VAL A 292 15.79 -1.46 2.70
CA VAL A 292 16.84 -0.77 1.92
C VAL A 292 17.74 0.08 2.83
N PRO A 293 17.23 1.05 3.62
CA PRO A 293 18.09 1.84 4.50
C PRO A 293 18.79 0.98 5.56
N PHE A 294 18.11 0.01 6.19
CA PHE A 294 18.75 -0.85 7.19
C PHE A 294 19.89 -1.67 6.61
N SER A 295 19.74 -2.21 5.42
CA SER A 295 20.79 -3.01 4.74
C SER A 295 22.03 -2.20 4.37
N ARG A 296 21.93 -0.87 4.41
CA ARG A 296 22.96 0.05 3.94
C ARG A 296 23.54 0.95 5.04
N GLY A 297 23.15 0.73 6.29
CA GLY A 297 23.66 1.51 7.42
C GLY A 297 23.04 2.92 7.55
N ALA A 298 21.88 3.18 6.92
CA ALA A 298 21.18 4.45 7.05
C ALA A 298 20.24 4.47 8.26
N HIS A 299 19.99 5.65 8.80
CA HIS A 299 19.06 5.85 9.92
C HIS A 299 17.61 5.94 9.43
N VAL A 300 16.71 5.20 10.06
CA VAL A 300 15.26 5.28 9.80
C VAL A 300 14.58 6.04 10.93
N VAL A 301 13.86 7.10 10.58
CA VAL A 301 12.95 7.81 11.51
C VAL A 301 11.54 7.34 11.22
N LEU A 302 11.03 6.50 12.09
CA LEU A 302 9.66 6.01 12.07
C LEU A 302 8.75 7.07 12.69
N GLY A 303 7.77 7.53 11.94
CA GLY A 303 6.77 8.48 12.42
C GLY A 303 5.84 7.86 13.48
N THR A 304 4.75 8.56 13.76
CA THR A 304 3.74 8.12 14.75
C THR A 304 3.12 6.76 14.37
N PRO A 305 2.35 6.12 15.26
CA PRO A 305 1.64 4.88 14.92
C PRO A 305 0.77 4.96 13.67
N GLN A 306 0.21 6.13 13.39
CA GLN A 306 -0.58 6.38 12.17
C GLN A 306 0.27 6.88 11.00
N GLY A 307 1.60 6.97 11.15
CA GLY A 307 2.51 7.52 10.15
C GLY A 307 2.16 8.97 9.78
N TYR A 308 2.09 9.28 8.51
CA TYR A 308 1.69 10.62 8.03
C TYR A 308 0.29 11.06 8.47
N ARG A 309 -0.62 10.11 8.74
CA ARG A 309 -1.98 10.41 9.22
C ARG A 309 -2.04 10.74 10.71
N GLY A 310 -0.93 10.59 11.43
CA GLY A 310 -0.84 10.98 12.82
C GLY A 310 -1.07 12.48 12.99
N ASP A 311 -1.85 12.84 14.00
CA ASP A 311 -2.16 14.24 14.27
C ASP A 311 -0.90 15.09 14.37
N GLY A 312 -0.87 16.19 13.62
CA GLY A 312 0.23 17.14 13.56
C GLY A 312 1.45 16.71 12.72
N VAL A 313 1.53 15.47 12.19
CA VAL A 313 2.71 15.01 11.43
C VAL A 313 2.90 15.83 10.15
N VAL A 314 1.87 15.95 9.34
CA VAL A 314 1.94 16.76 8.09
C VAL A 314 2.21 18.22 8.42
N LYS A 315 1.50 18.79 9.39
CA LYS A 315 1.67 20.19 9.82
C LYS A 315 3.09 20.51 10.29
N ARG A 316 3.78 19.54 10.90
CA ARG A 316 5.15 19.70 11.43
C ARG A 316 6.21 19.04 10.53
N PHE A 317 5.86 18.66 9.30
CA PHE A 317 6.75 17.84 8.48
C PHE A 317 8.10 18.51 8.25
N TRP A 318 8.14 19.80 7.95
CA TRP A 318 9.39 20.53 7.71
C TRP A 318 10.23 20.69 9.00
N GLU A 319 9.58 20.85 10.14
CA GLU A 319 10.24 20.82 11.46
C GLU A 319 10.88 19.44 11.73
N ILE A 320 10.19 18.36 11.38
CA ILE A 320 10.71 16.98 11.50
C ILE A 320 11.90 16.78 10.56
N VAL A 321 11.80 17.28 9.31
CA VAL A 321 12.90 17.22 8.33
C VAL A 321 14.15 17.92 8.88
N GLU A 322 14.04 19.15 9.36
CA GLU A 322 15.15 19.90 9.95
C GLU A 322 15.74 19.18 11.16
N GLN A 323 14.89 18.82 12.15
CA GLN A 323 15.30 18.23 13.42
C GLN A 323 16.06 16.92 13.25
N HIS A 324 15.62 16.07 12.31
CA HIS A 324 16.20 14.75 12.07
C HIS A 324 17.13 14.71 10.87
N ARG A 325 17.34 15.83 10.17
CA ARG A 325 18.15 15.94 8.97
C ARG A 325 17.76 14.87 7.94
N ILE A 326 16.45 14.78 7.67
CA ILE A 326 15.90 13.79 6.73
C ILE A 326 16.48 14.03 5.34
N ASN A 327 17.02 12.98 4.71
CA ASN A 327 17.56 13.02 3.35
C ASN A 327 16.56 12.49 2.33
N PHE A 328 15.68 11.59 2.75
CA PHE A 328 14.76 10.88 1.89
C PHE A 328 13.44 10.56 2.60
N PHE A 329 12.34 10.69 1.88
CA PHE A 329 11.04 10.21 2.32
C PHE A 329 10.28 9.58 1.14
N SER A 330 9.34 8.69 1.45
CA SER A 330 8.43 8.13 0.45
C SER A 330 7.00 8.53 0.78
N ALA A 331 6.27 8.95 -0.23
CA ALA A 331 4.91 9.45 -0.09
C ALA A 331 4.04 9.11 -1.30
N VAL A 332 2.75 9.38 -1.17
CA VAL A 332 1.75 9.29 -2.25
C VAL A 332 1.37 10.70 -2.72
N PRO A 333 0.80 10.86 -3.94
CA PRO A 333 0.48 12.19 -4.48
C PRO A 333 -0.36 13.07 -3.56
N THR A 334 -1.35 12.49 -2.87
CA THR A 334 -2.21 13.22 -1.92
C THR A 334 -1.44 13.83 -0.75
N LEU A 335 -0.34 13.17 -0.31
CA LEU A 335 0.52 13.73 0.71
C LEU A 335 1.36 14.90 0.19
N TYR A 336 1.90 14.80 -1.03
CA TYR A 336 2.61 15.91 -1.66
C TYR A 336 1.69 17.14 -1.79
N SER A 337 0.43 16.94 -2.22
CA SER A 337 -0.57 18.02 -2.23
C SER A 337 -0.79 18.62 -0.82
N ALA A 338 -0.93 17.79 0.21
CA ALA A 338 -1.13 18.28 1.58
C ALA A 338 0.11 19.03 2.13
N LEU A 339 1.32 18.63 1.74
CA LEU A 339 2.55 19.33 2.14
C LEU A 339 2.71 20.68 1.45
N LEU A 340 2.09 20.91 0.29
CA LEU A 340 2.04 22.23 -0.35
C LEU A 340 1.25 23.25 0.48
N ASP A 341 0.32 22.81 1.32
CA ASP A 341 -0.43 23.69 2.20
C ASP A 341 0.35 24.07 3.48
N VAL A 342 1.52 23.43 3.70
CA VAL A 342 2.38 23.69 4.87
C VAL A 342 3.52 24.64 4.48
N PRO A 343 3.65 25.83 5.09
CA PRO A 343 4.76 26.73 4.81
C PRO A 343 6.11 26.08 5.07
N VAL A 344 7.00 26.15 4.09
CA VAL A 344 8.38 25.65 4.22
C VAL A 344 9.31 26.74 4.73
N ASP A 345 8.92 27.99 4.58
CA ASP A 345 9.73 29.14 4.99
C ASP A 345 10.05 29.10 6.49
N GLY A 346 11.28 29.38 6.83
CA GLY A 346 11.78 29.36 8.21
C GLY A 346 12.34 28.01 8.68
N TRP A 347 12.23 26.95 7.87
CA TRP A 347 12.81 25.64 8.16
C TRP A 347 14.03 25.35 7.28
N ASN A 348 15.08 24.81 7.84
CA ASN A 348 16.24 24.34 7.08
C ASN A 348 15.99 22.90 6.58
N ILE A 349 15.66 22.79 5.29
CA ILE A 349 15.41 21.51 4.62
C ILE A 349 16.56 21.07 3.70
N ASP A 350 17.74 21.70 3.77
CA ASP A 350 18.91 21.42 2.89
C ASP A 350 19.37 19.97 2.94
N SER A 351 19.04 19.25 4.01
CA SER A 351 19.35 17.82 4.11
C SER A 351 18.50 16.97 3.17
N LEU A 352 17.31 17.45 2.73
CA LEU A 352 16.35 16.68 1.96
C LEU A 352 16.74 16.64 0.48
N GLU A 353 17.22 15.48 0.03
CA GLU A 353 17.72 15.30 -1.34
C GLU A 353 16.64 14.84 -2.30
N TYR A 354 15.78 13.92 -1.84
CA TYR A 354 14.77 13.27 -2.67
C TYR A 354 13.48 12.99 -1.92
N GLY A 355 12.36 13.08 -2.65
CA GLY A 355 11.09 12.51 -2.27
C GLY A 355 10.68 11.44 -3.29
N LEU A 356 10.42 10.20 -2.85
CA LEU A 356 9.85 9.16 -3.73
C LEU A 356 8.34 9.36 -3.79
N CYS A 357 7.79 9.44 -5.00
CA CYS A 357 6.36 9.38 -5.22
C CYS A 357 6.00 8.07 -5.92
N GLY A 358 5.08 7.32 -5.34
CA GLY A 358 4.64 6.06 -5.90
C GLY A 358 3.19 5.75 -5.54
N ALA A 359 2.77 4.55 -5.96
CA ALA A 359 1.46 4.00 -5.66
C ALA A 359 0.28 4.58 -6.47
N ALA A 360 0.40 5.78 -7.03
CA ALA A 360 -0.54 6.40 -7.97
C ALA A 360 0.24 7.38 -8.86
N PRO A 361 -0.26 7.72 -10.06
CA PRO A 361 0.32 8.77 -10.90
C PRO A 361 0.38 10.10 -10.14
N MET A 362 1.50 10.80 -10.29
CA MET A 362 1.69 12.12 -9.68
C MET A 362 1.15 13.19 -10.62
N PRO A 363 0.16 14.03 -10.20
CA PRO A 363 -0.30 15.13 -11.03
C PRO A 363 0.86 16.09 -11.36
N VAL A 364 1.01 16.42 -12.64
CA VAL A 364 2.15 17.23 -13.14
C VAL A 364 2.24 18.58 -12.44
N GLU A 365 1.10 19.20 -12.15
CA GLU A 365 1.06 20.50 -11.46
C GLU A 365 1.54 20.40 -10.01
N VAL A 366 1.11 19.36 -9.29
CA VAL A 366 1.57 19.11 -7.91
C VAL A 366 3.08 18.85 -7.89
N PHE A 367 3.57 18.07 -8.87
CA PHE A 367 5.00 17.78 -9.01
C PHE A 367 5.81 19.08 -9.19
N ARG A 368 5.44 19.92 -10.17
CA ARG A 368 6.14 21.19 -10.47
C ARG A 368 6.11 22.13 -9.28
N THR A 369 4.91 22.41 -8.76
CA THR A 369 4.73 23.33 -7.65
C THR A 369 5.54 22.90 -6.41
N PHE A 370 5.58 21.59 -6.13
CA PHE A 370 6.34 21.08 -5.00
C PHE A 370 7.85 21.29 -5.18
N GLN A 371 8.40 20.97 -6.35
CA GLN A 371 9.82 21.19 -6.64
C GLN A 371 10.19 22.68 -6.64
N ASP A 372 9.35 23.53 -7.24
CA ASP A 372 9.60 24.97 -7.31
C ASP A 372 9.62 25.61 -5.91
N ARG A 373 8.75 25.15 -5.00
CA ARG A 373 8.67 25.70 -3.63
C ARG A 373 9.71 25.17 -2.68
N THR A 374 10.12 23.91 -2.83
CA THR A 374 10.98 23.23 -1.86
C THR A 374 12.40 22.99 -2.36
N GLY A 375 12.65 23.06 -3.67
CA GLY A 375 13.88 22.62 -4.29
C GLY A 375 14.12 21.10 -4.25
N VAL A 376 13.24 20.34 -3.60
CA VAL A 376 13.39 18.90 -3.41
C VAL A 376 13.07 18.15 -4.69
N ARG A 377 13.96 17.26 -5.08
CA ARG A 377 13.79 16.42 -6.28
C ARG A 377 12.79 15.29 -6.02
N ILE A 378 11.72 15.22 -6.78
CA ILE A 378 10.77 14.10 -6.71
C ILE A 378 11.22 13.01 -7.68
N LEU A 379 11.26 11.78 -7.20
CA LEU A 379 11.48 10.56 -7.97
C LEU A 379 10.14 9.84 -8.07
N GLU A 380 9.47 9.96 -9.22
CA GLU A 380 8.29 9.16 -9.48
C GLU A 380 8.71 7.72 -9.80
N GLY A 381 8.06 6.74 -9.16
CA GLY A 381 8.38 5.34 -9.33
C GLY A 381 7.14 4.46 -9.33
N TYR A 382 7.31 3.27 -9.89
CA TYR A 382 6.28 2.25 -9.97
C TYR A 382 6.73 0.98 -9.25
N GLY A 383 5.76 0.35 -8.62
CA GLY A 383 5.98 -0.93 -7.99
C GLY A 383 4.69 -1.56 -7.51
N LEU A 384 4.78 -2.83 -7.21
CA LEU A 384 3.66 -3.67 -6.79
C LEU A 384 4.16 -4.71 -5.79
N THR A 385 3.24 -5.21 -4.97
CA THR A 385 3.54 -6.25 -3.97
C THR A 385 4.10 -7.51 -4.62
N GLU A 386 3.59 -7.83 -5.80
CA GLU A 386 3.96 -8.96 -6.63
C GLU A 386 5.38 -8.84 -7.23
N GLY A 387 5.94 -7.63 -7.30
CA GLY A 387 7.32 -7.33 -7.65
C GLY A 387 8.21 -7.05 -6.43
N ALA A 388 7.84 -7.53 -5.26
CA ALA A 388 8.37 -7.24 -3.94
C ALA A 388 8.11 -5.80 -3.47
N CYS A 389 8.51 -4.77 -4.24
CA CYS A 389 8.20 -3.37 -3.96
C CYS A 389 8.39 -2.50 -5.21
N VAL A 390 9.64 -2.12 -5.52
CA VAL A 390 9.98 -1.20 -6.61
C VAL A 390 10.27 -2.00 -7.88
N SER A 391 9.70 -1.59 -9.01
CA SER A 391 9.98 -2.15 -10.34
C SER A 391 10.64 -1.13 -11.28
N SER A 392 10.31 0.15 -11.14
CA SER A 392 10.97 1.24 -11.84
C SER A 392 10.94 2.53 -11.03
N VAL A 393 11.84 3.44 -11.32
CA VAL A 393 11.91 4.76 -10.68
C VAL A 393 12.70 5.73 -11.56
N ASN A 394 12.32 7.00 -11.55
CA ASN A 394 13.10 8.05 -12.19
C ASN A 394 14.51 8.09 -11.62
N PRO A 395 15.56 8.17 -12.46
CA PRO A 395 16.95 8.05 -12.03
C PRO A 395 17.37 9.26 -11.17
N PRO A 396 17.86 9.02 -9.93
CA PRO A 396 18.30 10.12 -9.06
C PRO A 396 19.47 10.93 -9.64
N GLY A 397 20.35 10.28 -10.39
CA GLY A 397 21.53 10.89 -11.01
C GLY A 397 21.32 11.42 -12.44
N GLY A 398 20.12 11.20 -13.01
CA GLY A 398 19.81 11.53 -14.41
C GLY A 398 18.63 12.46 -14.62
N GLU A 399 18.12 12.43 -15.85
CA GLU A 399 16.92 13.18 -16.22
C GLU A 399 15.67 12.54 -15.55
N ARG A 400 14.89 13.36 -14.87
CA ARG A 400 13.60 12.95 -14.30
C ARG A 400 12.48 13.42 -15.23
N ARG A 401 11.74 12.48 -15.79
CA ARG A 401 10.68 12.76 -16.76
C ARG A 401 9.33 12.78 -16.08
N LEU A 402 8.69 13.93 -16.14
CA LEU A 402 7.35 14.15 -15.56
C LEU A 402 6.32 13.19 -16.15
N GLY A 403 5.56 12.49 -15.29
CA GLY A 403 4.56 11.50 -15.70
C GLY A 403 5.15 10.15 -16.13
N SER A 404 6.49 10.01 -16.17
CA SER A 404 7.16 8.73 -16.37
C SER A 404 7.40 8.05 -15.02
N ILE A 405 7.21 6.74 -14.97
CA ILE A 405 7.62 5.90 -13.85
C ILE A 405 9.12 5.55 -13.87
N GLY A 406 9.89 6.18 -14.77
CA GLY A 406 11.33 6.09 -14.84
C GLY A 406 11.88 4.85 -15.52
N LEU A 407 13.11 4.50 -15.15
CA LEU A 407 13.84 3.33 -15.65
C LEU A 407 13.55 2.12 -14.77
N ARG A 408 13.57 0.92 -15.35
CA ARG A 408 13.51 -0.32 -14.59
C ARG A 408 14.69 -0.45 -13.61
N ILE A 409 14.48 -1.14 -12.50
CA ILE A 409 15.59 -1.44 -11.57
C ILE A 409 16.53 -2.51 -12.13
N PRO A 410 17.82 -2.52 -11.75
CA PRO A 410 18.77 -3.56 -12.15
C PRO A 410 18.31 -4.97 -11.71
N GLY A 411 18.54 -5.95 -12.60
CA GLY A 411 18.20 -7.36 -12.35
C GLY A 411 16.75 -7.74 -12.61
N GLN A 412 15.86 -6.76 -12.84
CA GLN A 412 14.48 -6.99 -13.26
C GLN A 412 14.30 -6.65 -14.75
N MET A 413 13.74 -7.55 -15.51
CA MET A 413 13.28 -7.28 -16.86
C MET A 413 11.88 -6.66 -16.83
N MET A 414 11.61 -5.74 -17.75
CA MET A 414 10.34 -5.02 -17.84
C MET A 414 10.04 -4.72 -19.31
N LYS A 415 8.82 -5.06 -19.77
CA LYS A 415 8.38 -4.90 -21.16
C LYS A 415 6.91 -4.48 -21.22
N ALA A 416 6.53 -3.76 -22.29
CA ALA A 416 5.16 -3.63 -22.74
C ALA A 416 4.93 -4.65 -23.86
N VAL A 417 3.81 -5.38 -23.81
CA VAL A 417 3.51 -6.46 -24.75
C VAL A 417 2.07 -6.38 -25.26
N ILE A 418 1.85 -6.88 -26.49
CA ILE A 418 0.52 -7.05 -27.05
C ILE A 418 0.01 -8.45 -26.73
N LEU A 419 -1.20 -8.52 -26.20
CA LEU A 419 -1.91 -9.76 -25.93
C LEU A 419 -3.12 -9.87 -26.88
N ASP A 420 -3.48 -11.11 -27.26
CA ASP A 420 -4.73 -11.38 -27.98
C ASP A 420 -5.95 -11.29 -27.03
N ASP A 421 -7.15 -11.47 -27.58
CA ASP A 421 -8.41 -11.43 -26.83
C ASP A 421 -8.51 -12.52 -25.75
N ALA A 422 -7.77 -13.61 -25.90
CA ALA A 422 -7.66 -14.68 -24.92
C ALA A 422 -6.58 -14.40 -23.84
N GLY A 423 -5.90 -13.25 -23.91
CA GLY A 423 -4.85 -12.84 -22.99
C GLY A 423 -3.50 -13.53 -23.23
N ARG A 424 -3.28 -14.12 -24.40
CA ARG A 424 -2.02 -14.78 -24.76
C ARG A 424 -1.09 -13.78 -25.44
N TYR A 425 0.20 -13.95 -25.23
CA TYR A 425 1.25 -13.13 -25.84
C TYR A 425 1.24 -13.22 -27.37
N VAL A 426 1.32 -12.08 -28.02
CA VAL A 426 1.43 -11.96 -29.48
C VAL A 426 2.84 -11.49 -29.87
N ARG A 427 3.28 -10.37 -29.28
CA ARG A 427 4.59 -9.75 -29.54
C ARG A 427 4.94 -8.68 -28.52
N ASP A 428 6.21 -8.30 -28.49
CA ASP A 428 6.65 -7.09 -27.79
C ASP A 428 6.10 -5.83 -28.48
N CYS A 429 5.79 -4.80 -27.71
CA CYS A 429 5.45 -3.48 -28.25
C CYS A 429 6.70 -2.84 -28.89
N VAL A 430 6.48 -2.10 -29.98
CA VAL A 430 7.49 -1.19 -30.52
C VAL A 430 7.61 0.05 -29.65
N GLU A 431 8.62 0.88 -29.92
CA GLU A 431 8.83 2.14 -29.19
C GLU A 431 7.57 2.99 -29.17
N ASN A 432 7.23 3.49 -27.97
CA ASN A 432 6.04 4.30 -27.68
C ASN A 432 4.67 3.63 -27.93
N GLU A 433 4.64 2.37 -28.33
CA GLU A 433 3.40 1.61 -28.41
C GLU A 433 2.91 1.21 -27.02
N VAL A 434 1.60 1.36 -26.80
CA VAL A 434 0.96 1.01 -25.54
C VAL A 434 0.59 -0.48 -25.54
N GLY A 435 1.00 -1.18 -24.49
CA GLY A 435 0.64 -2.58 -24.27
C GLY A 435 0.58 -2.92 -22.79
N VAL A 436 0.35 -4.19 -22.51
CA VAL A 436 0.30 -4.70 -21.12
C VAL A 436 1.71 -4.71 -20.54
N LEU A 437 1.88 -4.08 -19.39
CA LEU A 437 3.15 -4.06 -18.67
C LEU A 437 3.42 -5.43 -18.04
N THR A 438 4.60 -5.96 -18.31
CA THR A 438 5.05 -7.25 -17.76
C THR A 438 6.40 -7.12 -17.11
N ILE A 439 6.62 -7.86 -16.04
CA ILE A 439 7.91 -7.91 -15.33
C ILE A 439 8.36 -9.37 -15.10
N SER A 440 9.67 -9.57 -15.09
CA SER A 440 10.32 -10.85 -14.76
C SER A 440 11.64 -10.58 -14.05
N GLY A 441 11.96 -11.35 -13.02
CA GLY A 441 13.21 -11.18 -12.30
C GLY A 441 13.21 -11.83 -10.92
N PRO A 442 14.33 -11.81 -10.22
CA PRO A 442 14.47 -12.43 -8.91
C PRO A 442 13.60 -11.78 -7.82
N ASN A 443 13.16 -10.55 -8.02
CA ASN A 443 12.27 -9.82 -7.13
C ASN A 443 10.79 -10.15 -7.33
N VAL A 444 10.42 -10.89 -8.38
CA VAL A 444 9.02 -11.24 -8.66
C VAL A 444 8.59 -12.40 -7.75
N PHE A 445 7.43 -12.26 -7.13
CA PHE A 445 6.89 -13.18 -6.13
C PHE A 445 6.61 -14.60 -6.67
N ALA A 446 6.28 -15.53 -5.77
CA ALA A 446 5.99 -16.92 -6.15
C ALA A 446 4.55 -17.13 -6.66
N GLY A 447 3.67 -16.15 -6.51
CA GLY A 447 2.25 -16.23 -6.80
C GLY A 447 1.40 -15.90 -5.58
N TYR A 448 0.08 -16.01 -5.73
CA TYR A 448 -0.86 -15.85 -4.63
C TYR A 448 -1.09 -17.18 -3.91
N LEU A 449 -1.43 -17.10 -2.63
CA LEU A 449 -1.67 -18.25 -1.76
C LEU A 449 -2.86 -19.12 -2.23
N GLN A 450 -3.88 -18.51 -2.82
CA GLN A 450 -5.02 -19.19 -3.41
C GLN A 450 -4.77 -19.43 -4.90
N GLU A 451 -4.76 -20.69 -5.32
CA GLU A 451 -4.40 -21.10 -6.69
C GLU A 451 -5.30 -20.49 -7.78
N ASP A 452 -6.59 -20.31 -7.51
CA ASP A 452 -7.53 -19.72 -8.43
C ASP A 452 -7.19 -18.25 -8.77
N GLN A 453 -6.49 -17.55 -7.89
CA GLN A 453 -6.03 -16.19 -8.09
C GLN A 453 -4.80 -16.09 -9.01
N ASN A 454 -4.16 -17.22 -9.30
CA ASN A 454 -2.99 -17.30 -10.18
C ASN A 454 -3.38 -17.50 -11.67
N LYS A 455 -4.66 -17.66 -11.98
CA LYS A 455 -5.16 -17.75 -13.36
C LYS A 455 -4.82 -16.47 -14.11
N SER A 456 -4.22 -16.60 -15.30
CA SER A 456 -3.79 -15.47 -16.15
C SER A 456 -2.74 -14.53 -15.52
N LEU A 457 -2.11 -14.95 -14.43
CA LEU A 457 -1.06 -14.19 -13.76
C LEU A 457 0.25 -14.23 -14.53
N TRP A 458 0.55 -15.39 -15.10
CA TRP A 458 1.82 -15.66 -15.77
C TRP A 458 1.64 -15.69 -17.27
N LEU A 459 2.56 -15.04 -17.98
CA LEU A 459 2.66 -15.06 -19.43
C LEU A 459 3.95 -15.79 -19.82
N ASP A 460 3.87 -16.62 -20.83
CA ASP A 460 5.01 -17.18 -21.53
C ASP A 460 5.31 -16.29 -22.74
N LEU A 461 6.37 -15.47 -22.62
CA LEU A 461 6.74 -14.52 -23.68
C LEU A 461 7.86 -15.07 -24.56
N ASP A 462 8.84 -15.75 -23.97
CA ASP A 462 10.01 -16.30 -24.64
C ASP A 462 10.73 -17.30 -23.72
N ASN A 463 11.29 -18.38 -24.28
CA ASN A 463 12.37 -19.17 -23.69
C ASN A 463 12.12 -19.72 -22.26
N GLY A 464 10.87 -19.99 -21.88
CA GLY A 464 10.52 -20.65 -20.62
C GLY A 464 10.67 -19.78 -19.37
N ARG A 465 10.83 -18.45 -19.50
CA ARG A 465 10.78 -17.53 -18.38
C ARG A 465 9.34 -17.18 -18.00
N GLN A 466 9.07 -17.11 -16.71
CA GLN A 466 7.81 -16.62 -16.21
C GLN A 466 7.80 -15.09 -16.22
N TRP A 467 6.79 -14.52 -16.87
CA TRP A 467 6.54 -13.09 -16.85
C TRP A 467 5.24 -12.79 -16.13
N LEU A 468 5.30 -11.91 -15.18
CA LEU A 468 4.13 -11.44 -14.45
C LEU A 468 3.34 -10.46 -15.31
N ASN A 469 2.07 -10.75 -15.53
CA ASN A 469 1.09 -9.81 -16.06
C ASN A 469 0.65 -8.87 -14.94
N THR A 470 1.10 -7.61 -14.98
CA THR A 470 0.79 -6.64 -13.93
C THR A 470 -0.65 -6.14 -13.97
N GLY A 471 -1.32 -6.28 -15.14
CA GLY A 471 -2.64 -5.70 -15.42
C GLY A 471 -2.63 -4.20 -15.67
N ASP A 472 -1.45 -3.55 -15.62
CA ASP A 472 -1.25 -2.15 -15.96
C ASP A 472 -0.89 -2.01 -17.44
N LEU A 473 -1.23 -0.88 -18.05
CA LEU A 473 -0.85 -0.54 -19.43
C LEU A 473 0.30 0.46 -19.39
N ALA A 474 1.27 0.25 -20.28
CA ALA A 474 2.43 1.13 -20.37
C ALA A 474 2.98 1.18 -21.80
N ARG A 475 3.79 2.21 -22.07
CA ARG A 475 4.68 2.29 -23.20
C ARG A 475 6.12 2.51 -22.74
N ARG A 476 7.09 2.18 -23.58
CA ARG A 476 8.52 2.42 -23.34
C ARG A 476 9.05 3.33 -24.44
N ASP A 477 9.82 4.36 -24.07
CA ASP A 477 10.48 5.24 -25.04
C ASP A 477 11.88 4.74 -25.45
N ALA A 478 12.49 5.43 -26.40
CA ALA A 478 13.83 5.09 -26.95
C ALA A 478 14.96 5.16 -25.91
N GLN A 479 14.78 5.89 -24.81
CA GLN A 479 15.77 6.03 -23.74
C GLN A 479 15.51 5.07 -22.58
N GLY A 480 14.54 4.16 -22.71
CA GLY A 480 14.24 3.12 -21.72
C GLY A 480 13.30 3.53 -20.60
N TYR A 481 12.74 4.75 -20.64
CA TYR A 481 11.74 5.18 -19.67
C TYR A 481 10.40 4.55 -19.96
N PHE A 482 9.69 4.16 -18.88
CA PHE A 482 8.33 3.65 -18.96
C PHE A 482 7.32 4.71 -18.55
N TRP A 483 6.16 4.65 -19.19
CA TRP A 483 5.05 5.56 -19.00
C TRP A 483 3.79 4.74 -18.80
N LEU A 484 3.14 4.86 -17.63
CA LEU A 484 1.84 4.24 -17.41
C LEU A 484 0.77 5.00 -18.19
N THR A 485 -0.15 4.25 -18.79
CA THR A 485 -1.31 4.77 -19.52
C THR A 485 -2.61 4.24 -18.92
N GLY A 486 -2.61 3.98 -17.61
CA GLY A 486 -3.76 3.52 -16.85
C GLY A 486 -3.75 2.01 -16.57
N ARG A 487 -4.78 1.56 -15.87
CA ARG A 487 -5.05 0.14 -15.66
C ARG A 487 -6.09 -0.34 -16.66
N ARG A 488 -5.87 -1.48 -17.26
CA ARG A 488 -6.85 -2.07 -18.19
C ARG A 488 -8.27 -2.13 -17.57
N LYS A 489 -8.38 -2.41 -16.28
CA LYS A 489 -9.66 -2.45 -15.53
C LYS A 489 -10.21 -1.07 -15.11
N GLU A 490 -9.44 0.00 -15.20
CA GLU A 490 -9.83 1.35 -14.83
C GLU A 490 -10.13 2.25 -16.02
N LEU A 491 -9.80 1.79 -17.24
CA LEU A 491 -10.19 2.48 -18.46
C LEU A 491 -11.70 2.67 -18.50
N ILE A 492 -12.13 3.85 -18.90
CA ILE A 492 -13.53 4.16 -19.12
C ILE A 492 -13.87 3.77 -20.55
N ILE A 493 -14.74 2.77 -20.72
CA ILE A 493 -15.05 2.21 -22.03
C ILE A 493 -16.32 2.87 -22.58
N ARG A 494 -16.14 3.91 -23.38
CA ARG A 494 -17.25 4.66 -23.97
C ARG A 494 -17.37 4.37 -25.47
N GLY A 495 -18.39 3.62 -25.87
CA GLY A 495 -18.67 3.35 -27.29
C GLY A 495 -17.49 2.71 -28.03
N GLY A 496 -16.71 1.86 -27.37
CA GLY A 496 -15.51 1.24 -27.91
C GLY A 496 -14.22 2.07 -27.78
N HIS A 497 -14.29 3.32 -27.28
CA HIS A 497 -13.13 4.12 -26.95
C HIS A 497 -12.65 3.82 -25.53
N ASN A 498 -11.38 3.49 -25.39
CA ASN A 498 -10.71 3.31 -24.10
C ASN A 498 -10.16 4.66 -23.64
N ILE A 499 -10.82 5.29 -22.69
CA ILE A 499 -10.44 6.61 -22.15
C ILE A 499 -9.64 6.38 -20.87
N ASP A 500 -8.40 6.88 -20.87
CA ASP A 500 -7.60 6.93 -19.65
C ASP A 500 -8.18 7.99 -18.69
N PRO A 501 -8.50 7.64 -17.44
CA PRO A 501 -8.92 8.59 -16.42
C PRO A 501 -7.99 9.81 -16.27
N ALA A 502 -6.68 9.64 -16.44
CA ALA A 502 -5.69 10.71 -16.36
C ALA A 502 -5.96 11.84 -17.38
N THR A 503 -6.55 11.52 -18.53
CA THR A 503 -6.95 12.52 -19.55
C THR A 503 -7.94 13.56 -18.99
N ILE A 504 -8.68 13.20 -17.94
CA ILE A 504 -9.65 14.07 -17.26
C ILE A 504 -9.08 14.63 -15.96
N GLU A 505 -8.37 13.80 -15.21
CA GLU A 505 -7.82 14.15 -13.89
C GLU A 505 -6.75 15.23 -13.99
N GLU A 506 -5.83 15.11 -14.94
CA GLU A 506 -4.75 16.10 -15.16
C GLU A 506 -5.25 17.51 -15.48
N PRO A 507 -6.20 17.73 -16.42
CA PRO A 507 -6.81 19.03 -16.61
C PRO A 507 -7.48 19.58 -15.35
N LEU A 508 -8.18 18.76 -14.57
CA LEU A 508 -8.83 19.18 -13.33
C LEU A 508 -7.80 19.65 -12.28
N HIS A 509 -6.66 18.95 -12.15
CA HIS A 509 -5.59 19.34 -11.23
C HIS A 509 -4.92 20.66 -11.58
N ARG A 510 -5.04 21.17 -12.83
CA ARG A 510 -4.57 22.50 -13.22
C ARG A 510 -5.46 23.63 -12.73
N HIS A 511 -6.69 23.33 -12.30
CA HIS A 511 -7.58 24.36 -11.76
C HIS A 511 -7.12 24.77 -10.36
N PRO A 512 -6.95 26.10 -10.06
CA PRO A 512 -6.32 26.56 -8.82
C PRO A 512 -7.06 26.13 -7.54
N ALA A 513 -8.38 25.95 -7.62
CA ALA A 513 -9.21 25.52 -6.50
C ALA A 513 -9.19 24.00 -6.24
N VAL A 514 -8.68 23.17 -7.16
CA VAL A 514 -8.73 21.70 -7.05
C VAL A 514 -7.56 21.19 -6.23
N GLN A 515 -7.85 20.36 -5.24
CA GLN A 515 -6.87 19.63 -4.44
C GLN A 515 -6.67 18.21 -4.95
N ILE A 516 -7.77 17.48 -5.17
CA ILE A 516 -7.76 16.08 -5.63
C ILE A 516 -8.84 15.91 -6.69
N ALA A 517 -8.53 15.21 -7.77
CA ALA A 517 -9.49 14.81 -8.79
C ALA A 517 -9.40 13.31 -9.09
N ALA A 518 -10.53 12.69 -9.40
CA ALA A 518 -10.63 11.32 -9.86
C ALA A 518 -11.67 11.20 -10.96
N ALA A 519 -11.36 10.44 -12.01
CA ALA A 519 -12.31 10.12 -13.08
C ALA A 519 -12.60 8.62 -13.12
N ILE A 520 -13.86 8.29 -13.36
CA ILE A 520 -14.38 6.91 -13.44
C ILE A 520 -15.44 6.79 -14.52
N GLY A 521 -15.74 5.55 -14.93
CA GLY A 521 -16.87 5.22 -15.80
C GLY A 521 -18.16 5.07 -15.00
N ARG A 522 -19.22 5.79 -15.40
CA ARG A 522 -20.60 5.60 -14.98
C ARG A 522 -21.27 4.66 -15.97
N PRO A 523 -21.95 3.59 -15.55
CA PRO A 523 -22.64 2.69 -16.46
C PRO A 523 -23.70 3.43 -17.30
N ASP A 524 -23.74 3.12 -18.61
CA ASP A 524 -24.69 3.67 -19.57
C ASP A 524 -25.14 2.60 -20.54
N VAL A 525 -26.45 2.52 -20.80
CA VAL A 525 -27.05 1.47 -21.63
C VAL A 525 -26.72 1.55 -23.14
N HIS A 526 -26.25 2.70 -23.63
CA HIS A 526 -25.93 2.95 -25.03
C HIS A 526 -24.42 3.04 -25.27
N ALA A 527 -23.71 3.70 -24.37
CA ALA A 527 -22.28 3.95 -24.52
C ALA A 527 -21.39 2.93 -23.78
N GLY A 528 -21.98 2.00 -23.02
CA GLY A 528 -21.27 1.15 -22.08
C GLY A 528 -20.92 1.90 -20.80
N GLU A 529 -20.01 2.87 -20.89
CA GLU A 529 -19.70 3.79 -19.79
C GLU A 529 -19.67 5.25 -20.28
N LEU A 530 -20.00 6.18 -19.39
CA LEU A 530 -19.80 7.62 -19.57
C LEU A 530 -18.78 8.13 -18.54
N PRO A 531 -17.80 8.95 -18.96
CA PRO A 531 -16.87 9.55 -18.00
C PRO A 531 -17.61 10.45 -17.02
N VAL A 532 -17.29 10.33 -15.73
CA VAL A 532 -17.65 11.27 -14.66
C VAL A 532 -16.42 11.55 -13.82
N ALA A 533 -16.37 12.76 -13.24
CA ALA A 533 -15.27 13.17 -12.39
C ALA A 533 -15.75 13.53 -11.00
N TYR A 534 -14.91 13.26 -10.01
CA TYR A 534 -15.05 13.69 -8.63
C TYR A 534 -13.92 14.64 -8.28
N VAL A 535 -14.22 15.72 -7.60
CA VAL A 535 -13.27 16.77 -7.24
C VAL A 535 -13.41 17.12 -5.77
N GLN A 536 -12.31 17.13 -5.05
CA GLN A 536 -12.19 17.74 -3.73
C GLN A 536 -11.48 19.08 -3.90
N LEU A 537 -12.07 20.16 -3.37
CA LEU A 537 -11.47 21.48 -3.41
C LEU A 537 -10.45 21.66 -2.27
N LYS A 538 -9.52 22.59 -2.48
CA LYS A 538 -8.60 23.05 -1.43
C LYS A 538 -9.38 23.72 -0.30
N ALA A 539 -8.84 23.67 0.90
CA ALA A 539 -9.45 24.31 2.07
C ALA A 539 -9.66 25.82 1.82
N GLY A 540 -10.90 26.29 1.99
CA GLY A 540 -11.28 27.69 1.78
C GLY A 540 -11.43 28.12 0.30
N ALA A 541 -11.13 27.25 -0.66
CA ALA A 541 -11.39 27.52 -2.07
C ALA A 541 -12.85 27.24 -2.44
N THR A 542 -13.36 27.97 -3.43
CA THR A 542 -14.70 27.79 -3.98
C THR A 542 -14.61 27.62 -5.48
N ALA A 543 -15.38 26.71 -6.03
CA ALA A 543 -15.61 26.52 -7.46
C ALA A 543 -16.96 25.81 -7.64
N THR A 544 -17.60 26.01 -8.77
CA THR A 544 -18.81 25.30 -9.15
C THR A 544 -18.50 24.19 -10.14
N GLU A 545 -19.37 23.18 -10.23
CA GLU A 545 -19.26 22.10 -11.22
C GLU A 545 -19.19 22.67 -12.65
N THR A 546 -19.96 23.73 -12.93
CA THR A 546 -20.00 24.40 -14.23
C THR A 546 -18.69 25.13 -14.56
N GLU A 547 -18.08 25.79 -13.58
CA GLU A 547 -16.76 26.43 -13.76
C GLU A 547 -15.67 25.41 -14.06
N LEU A 548 -15.64 24.30 -13.32
CA LEU A 548 -14.71 23.21 -13.56
C LEU A 548 -14.91 22.59 -14.94
N ASP A 549 -16.17 22.31 -15.34
CA ASP A 549 -16.49 21.77 -16.67
C ASP A 549 -16.04 22.71 -17.79
N THR A 550 -16.32 23.99 -17.64
CA THR A 550 -15.92 25.03 -18.62
C THR A 550 -14.39 25.09 -18.73
N PHE A 551 -13.69 25.04 -17.59
CA PHE A 551 -12.23 25.09 -17.54
C PHE A 551 -11.58 23.94 -18.28
N ILE A 552 -12.03 22.68 -18.05
CA ILE A 552 -11.40 21.51 -18.65
C ILE A 552 -11.78 21.29 -20.13
N ARG A 553 -12.90 21.82 -20.60
CA ARG A 553 -13.34 21.66 -22.02
C ARG A 553 -12.32 22.16 -23.03
N GLY A 554 -11.59 23.23 -22.70
CA GLY A 554 -10.52 23.77 -23.54
C GLY A 554 -9.20 23.00 -23.46
N LEU A 555 -9.06 22.09 -22.49
CA LEU A 555 -7.83 21.36 -22.21
C LEU A 555 -7.90 19.89 -22.65
N ILE A 556 -9.09 19.31 -22.75
CA ILE A 556 -9.32 17.93 -23.17
C ILE A 556 -9.49 17.89 -24.68
N GLY A 557 -8.50 17.33 -25.39
CA GLY A 557 -8.53 17.26 -26.87
C GLY A 557 -9.47 16.19 -27.42
N GLU A 558 -9.82 15.18 -26.62
CA GLU A 558 -10.70 14.07 -27.02
C GLU A 558 -12.14 14.32 -26.52
N ARG A 559 -13.07 14.52 -27.46
CA ARG A 559 -14.47 14.80 -27.10
C ARG A 559 -15.14 13.64 -26.32
N ALA A 560 -14.72 12.39 -26.56
CA ALA A 560 -15.24 11.24 -25.85
C ALA A 560 -14.85 11.23 -24.37
N ALA A 561 -13.72 11.83 -24.01
CA ALA A 561 -13.20 11.95 -22.65
C ALA A 561 -13.85 13.08 -21.83
N LEU A 562 -14.61 13.98 -22.45
CA LEU A 562 -15.30 15.03 -21.70
C LEU A 562 -16.27 14.40 -20.68
N PRO A 563 -16.13 14.71 -19.37
CA PRO A 563 -16.97 14.12 -18.35
C PRO A 563 -18.43 14.56 -18.54
N LYS A 564 -19.35 13.64 -18.33
CA LYS A 564 -20.78 13.92 -18.37
C LYS A 564 -21.23 14.77 -17.19
N ARG A 565 -20.52 14.61 -16.06
CA ARG A 565 -20.76 15.32 -14.80
C ARG A 565 -19.46 15.44 -14.02
N ILE A 566 -19.34 16.50 -13.26
CA ILE A 566 -18.30 16.71 -12.26
C ILE A 566 -18.99 16.84 -10.89
N HIS A 567 -18.61 16.02 -9.93
CA HIS A 567 -19.12 16.07 -8.57
C HIS A 567 -18.08 16.74 -7.67
N ILE A 568 -18.47 17.77 -6.94
CA ILE A 568 -17.64 18.34 -5.89
C ILE A 568 -17.98 17.63 -4.59
N VAL A 569 -16.98 17.02 -3.96
CA VAL A 569 -17.11 16.26 -2.71
C VAL A 569 -16.31 16.94 -1.60
N GLU A 570 -16.82 16.84 -0.38
CA GLU A 570 -16.15 17.36 0.81
C GLU A 570 -14.83 16.62 1.08
N ALA A 571 -14.82 15.30 0.92
CA ALA A 571 -13.65 14.45 1.07
C ALA A 571 -13.64 13.34 0.02
N MET A 572 -12.47 13.15 -0.61
CA MET A 572 -12.25 12.04 -1.53
C MET A 572 -12.07 10.73 -0.75
N PRO A 573 -12.76 9.63 -1.12
CA PRO A 573 -12.51 8.33 -0.49
C PRO A 573 -11.08 7.87 -0.77
N LEU A 574 -10.32 7.60 0.29
CA LEU A 574 -8.93 7.19 0.23
C LEU A 574 -8.72 5.80 0.84
N THR A 575 -7.79 5.04 0.28
CA THR A 575 -7.31 3.80 0.88
C THR A 575 -6.49 4.08 2.14
N ALA A 576 -6.16 3.03 2.89
CA ALA A 576 -5.29 3.10 4.07
C ALA A 576 -3.92 3.73 3.80
N VAL A 577 -3.44 3.65 2.57
CA VAL A 577 -2.14 4.21 2.13
C VAL A 577 -2.28 5.59 1.46
N GLY A 578 -3.49 6.17 1.45
CA GLY A 578 -3.74 7.50 0.89
C GLY A 578 -3.98 7.54 -0.62
N LYS A 579 -4.17 6.39 -1.28
CA LYS A 579 -4.60 6.34 -2.69
C LYS A 579 -6.09 6.63 -2.78
N ILE A 580 -6.53 7.25 -3.87
CA ILE A 580 -7.95 7.41 -4.17
C ILE A 580 -8.61 6.02 -4.31
N PHE A 581 -9.71 5.81 -3.60
CA PHE A 581 -10.45 4.55 -3.62
C PHE A 581 -11.56 4.60 -4.67
N LYS A 582 -11.18 4.53 -5.96
CA LYS A 582 -12.10 4.57 -7.10
C LYS A 582 -13.24 3.53 -7.06
N PRO A 583 -13.08 2.32 -6.48
CA PRO A 583 -14.19 1.38 -6.37
C PRO A 583 -15.41 1.94 -5.63
N GLU A 584 -15.20 2.74 -4.59
CA GLU A 584 -16.29 3.41 -3.87
C GLU A 584 -17.02 4.42 -4.76
N LEU A 585 -16.27 5.21 -5.54
CA LEU A 585 -16.84 6.16 -6.50
C LEU A 585 -17.64 5.43 -7.59
N LYS A 586 -17.09 4.34 -8.14
CA LYS A 586 -17.79 3.49 -9.14
C LYS A 586 -19.09 2.90 -8.55
N ARG A 587 -19.05 2.47 -7.29
CA ARG A 587 -20.23 1.93 -6.60
C ARG A 587 -21.34 2.98 -6.49
N ARG A 588 -21.02 4.22 -6.11
CA ARG A 588 -21.96 5.34 -6.05
C ARG A 588 -22.58 5.62 -7.40
N GLU A 589 -21.76 5.79 -8.44
CA GLU A 589 -22.24 6.07 -9.80
C GLU A 589 -23.08 4.93 -10.38
N THR A 590 -22.73 3.68 -10.07
CA THR A 590 -23.52 2.53 -10.51
C THR A 590 -24.91 2.54 -9.87
N LEU A 591 -24.99 2.76 -8.54
CA LEU A 591 -26.27 2.87 -7.84
C LEU A 591 -27.11 4.02 -8.42
N ASP A 592 -26.53 5.20 -8.60
CA ASP A 592 -27.22 6.37 -9.12
C ASP A 592 -27.71 6.15 -10.55
N ALA A 593 -26.91 5.48 -11.40
CA ALA A 593 -27.30 5.15 -12.76
C ALA A 593 -28.49 4.18 -12.82
N LEU A 594 -28.45 3.16 -11.97
CA LEU A 594 -29.51 2.13 -11.91
C LEU A 594 -30.82 2.68 -11.34
N ILE A 595 -30.74 3.46 -10.26
CA ILE A 595 -31.90 4.13 -9.66
C ILE A 595 -32.54 5.10 -10.68
N ALA A 596 -31.72 5.89 -11.38
CA ALA A 596 -32.22 6.77 -12.43
C ALA A 596 -32.92 6.00 -13.55
N ALA A 597 -32.35 4.88 -14.03
CA ALA A 597 -32.94 4.06 -15.08
C ALA A 597 -34.26 3.39 -14.63
N LEU A 598 -34.37 2.98 -13.39
CA LEU A 598 -35.61 2.44 -12.81
C LEU A 598 -36.70 3.53 -12.71
N ASN A 599 -36.33 4.72 -12.23
CA ASN A 599 -37.25 5.86 -12.11
C ASN A 599 -37.74 6.32 -13.51
N ASP A 600 -36.84 6.44 -14.48
CA ASP A 600 -37.18 6.80 -15.88
C ASP A 600 -38.15 5.77 -16.51
N ALA A 601 -38.06 4.52 -16.07
CA ALA A 601 -39.01 3.49 -16.44
C ALA A 601 -40.30 3.52 -15.60
N GLY A 602 -40.50 4.46 -14.69
CA GLY A 602 -41.66 4.55 -13.80
C GLY A 602 -41.73 3.42 -12.77
N ILE A 603 -40.59 2.93 -12.30
CA ILE A 603 -40.46 1.99 -11.19
C ILE A 603 -39.99 2.80 -9.98
N GLU A 604 -40.96 3.45 -9.33
CA GLU A 604 -40.69 4.30 -8.17
C GLU A 604 -40.55 3.46 -6.89
N GLY A 605 -39.73 3.93 -5.94
CA GLY A 605 -39.56 3.29 -4.64
C GLY A 605 -38.71 2.01 -4.66
N ALA A 606 -38.12 1.63 -5.79
CA ALA A 606 -37.17 0.52 -5.84
C ALA A 606 -35.92 0.82 -5.03
N ARG A 607 -35.52 -0.10 -4.16
CA ARG A 607 -34.24 -0.01 -3.42
C ARG A 607 -33.21 -0.91 -4.08
N VAL A 608 -32.13 -0.31 -4.54
CA VAL A 608 -31.00 -1.04 -5.12
C VAL A 608 -29.90 -1.16 -4.08
N SER A 609 -29.49 -2.38 -3.77
CA SER A 609 -28.33 -2.69 -2.94
C SER A 609 -27.29 -3.48 -3.73
N MET A 610 -26.04 -3.40 -3.28
CA MET A 610 -24.90 -4.03 -3.94
C MET A 610 -24.13 -4.86 -2.94
N ALA A 611 -23.74 -6.06 -3.34
CA ALA A 611 -22.86 -6.93 -2.57
C ALA A 611 -21.75 -7.49 -3.45
N ASP A 612 -20.59 -7.75 -2.86
CA ASP A 612 -19.53 -8.46 -3.56
C ASP A 612 -19.92 -9.93 -3.77
N ASP A 613 -19.77 -10.42 -4.98
CA ASP A 613 -20.09 -11.79 -5.38
C ASP A 613 -18.85 -12.49 -5.93
N PRO A 614 -18.51 -13.69 -5.43
CA PRO A 614 -17.31 -14.41 -5.86
C PRO A 614 -17.28 -14.78 -7.35
N SER A 615 -18.46 -14.99 -7.95
CA SER A 615 -18.60 -15.44 -9.34
C SER A 615 -18.71 -14.28 -10.34
N TYR A 616 -19.36 -13.19 -9.92
CA TYR A 616 -19.68 -12.06 -10.79
C TYR A 616 -18.95 -10.77 -10.41
N GLY A 617 -18.16 -10.79 -9.32
CA GLY A 617 -17.45 -9.63 -8.78
C GLY A 617 -18.39 -8.67 -8.05
N LEU A 618 -19.53 -8.32 -8.63
CA LEU A 618 -20.54 -7.47 -8.04
C LEU A 618 -21.93 -8.01 -8.38
N ALA A 619 -22.75 -8.26 -7.37
CA ALA A 619 -24.15 -8.64 -7.50
C ALA A 619 -25.06 -7.52 -7.00
N LEU A 620 -26.13 -7.29 -7.73
CA LEU A 620 -27.13 -6.30 -7.42
C LEU A 620 -28.38 -6.97 -6.85
N HIS A 621 -29.00 -6.32 -5.89
CA HIS A 621 -30.32 -6.73 -5.40
C HIS A 621 -31.27 -5.55 -5.49
N VAL A 622 -32.42 -5.77 -6.15
CA VAL A 622 -33.48 -4.76 -6.31
C VAL A 622 -34.70 -5.21 -5.51
N ALA A 623 -34.98 -4.50 -4.43
CA ALA A 623 -36.18 -4.69 -3.63
C ALA A 623 -37.27 -3.77 -4.17
N LEU A 624 -38.43 -4.34 -4.48
CA LEU A 624 -39.58 -3.69 -5.08
C LEU A 624 -40.74 -3.64 -4.08
N SER A 625 -41.54 -2.59 -4.15
CA SER A 625 -42.80 -2.47 -3.36
C SER A 625 -43.97 -3.21 -4.02
N ASP A 626 -43.92 -3.43 -5.34
CA ASP A 626 -44.99 -4.06 -6.12
C ASP A 626 -44.47 -5.21 -6.99
N ARG A 627 -45.07 -6.38 -6.84
CA ARG A 627 -44.77 -7.58 -7.61
C ARG A 627 -45.00 -7.40 -9.13
N ALA A 628 -45.95 -6.54 -9.54
CA ALA A 628 -46.23 -6.25 -10.93
C ALA A 628 -45.06 -5.59 -11.66
N GLN A 629 -44.14 -4.96 -10.90
CA GLN A 629 -42.98 -4.28 -11.46
C GLN A 629 -41.81 -5.23 -11.79
N ILE A 630 -41.82 -6.50 -11.35
CA ILE A 630 -40.71 -7.45 -11.55
C ILE A 630 -40.31 -7.57 -13.00
N ALA A 631 -41.27 -7.85 -13.89
CA ALA A 631 -40.97 -8.04 -15.32
C ALA A 631 -40.35 -6.79 -15.97
N LYS A 632 -40.85 -5.61 -15.60
CA LYS A 632 -40.34 -4.33 -16.09
C LYS A 632 -38.93 -4.05 -15.52
N THR A 633 -38.69 -4.37 -14.25
CA THR A 633 -37.37 -4.29 -13.61
C THR A 633 -36.36 -5.18 -14.33
N HIS A 634 -36.70 -6.43 -14.62
CA HIS A 634 -35.85 -7.33 -15.37
C HIS A 634 -35.50 -6.78 -16.75
N THR A 635 -36.45 -6.15 -17.44
CA THR A 635 -36.19 -5.50 -18.75
C THR A 635 -35.23 -4.34 -18.63
N VAL A 636 -35.34 -3.51 -17.58
CA VAL A 636 -34.45 -2.36 -17.36
C VAL A 636 -33.08 -2.83 -16.93
N MET A 637 -32.99 -3.67 -15.90
CA MET A 637 -31.74 -4.15 -15.33
C MET A 637 -30.93 -5.02 -16.29
N GLY A 638 -31.61 -5.83 -17.13
CA GLY A 638 -30.97 -6.67 -18.15
C GLY A 638 -30.26 -5.89 -19.28
N ARG A 639 -30.40 -4.56 -19.32
CA ARG A 639 -29.65 -3.69 -20.23
C ARG A 639 -28.26 -3.30 -19.69
N PHE A 640 -27.99 -3.58 -18.42
CA PHE A 640 -26.71 -3.31 -17.78
C PHE A 640 -25.91 -4.62 -17.62
N PRO A 641 -24.56 -4.55 -17.62
CA PRO A 641 -23.70 -5.74 -17.57
C PRO A 641 -23.48 -6.25 -16.14
N PHE A 642 -24.54 -6.30 -15.32
CA PHE A 642 -24.46 -6.76 -13.94
C PHE A 642 -25.37 -7.96 -13.68
N ALA A 643 -24.89 -8.89 -12.85
CA ALA A 643 -25.77 -9.90 -12.28
C ALA A 643 -26.70 -9.24 -11.24
N PHE A 644 -28.00 -9.58 -11.28
CA PHE A 644 -28.96 -9.01 -10.35
C PHE A 644 -30.02 -10.03 -9.92
N SER A 645 -30.58 -9.76 -8.75
CA SER A 645 -31.74 -10.47 -8.21
C SER A 645 -32.83 -9.45 -7.81
N THR A 646 -34.06 -9.91 -7.74
CA THR A 646 -35.19 -9.07 -7.32
C THR A 646 -35.94 -9.72 -6.17
N SER A 647 -36.43 -8.90 -5.23
CA SER A 647 -37.39 -9.32 -4.20
C SER A 647 -38.55 -8.33 -4.12
N VAL A 648 -39.64 -8.76 -3.51
CA VAL A 648 -40.75 -7.88 -3.17
C VAL A 648 -40.78 -7.76 -1.64
N GLU A 649 -40.57 -6.56 -1.14
CA GLU A 649 -40.73 -6.27 0.30
C GLU A 649 -42.20 -5.98 0.56
N PRO A 650 -42.81 -6.59 1.60
CA PRO A 650 -44.16 -6.21 2.00
C PRO A 650 -44.16 -4.74 2.48
N GLU A 651 -45.19 -3.97 2.11
CA GLU A 651 -45.38 -2.63 2.65
C GLU A 651 -45.39 -2.72 4.18
N HIS A 652 -44.43 -2.05 4.81
CA HIS A 652 -44.51 -1.84 6.25
C HIS A 652 -45.72 -0.94 6.53
N GLN A 653 -46.81 -1.57 7.09
CA GLN A 653 -47.94 -0.87 7.67
C GLN A 653 -47.48 -0.07 8.90
#